data_379f76671d4e5106d0371c713537e46d
#
_entry.id   379f76671d4e5106d0371c713537e46d
#
_cell.length_a   1.000
_cell.length_b   1.000
_cell.length_c   1.000
_cell.angle_alpha   90.00
_cell.angle_beta   90.00
_cell.angle_gamma   90.00
#
_symmetry.space_group_name_H-M   'P 1'
#
loop_
_entity.id
_entity.type
_entity.pdbx_description
1 polymer ?
#
loop_
_entity_poly.entity_id
_entity_poly.type
_entity_poly.pdbx_seq_one_letter_code
_entity_poly.pdbx_strand_id
1 'polypeptide(L)'
;MEQNQPTENLITKSRQRTLTQRVAHAFADDGPLAKILPSFEPRPGQRDMASAVADIFEGGGVLLAEAGTGTGKTLAYLVPAIMSGHRVLISTGTKNLQDQIYYKDLPALREALDVSFTATYMKGRANYLCLHRFSDVRDSNELRSPIERAYLEIVNQWAGQTDTGDRGEIEDLPDDVPIWNEISAISENCLGAECPSYDDCFVTRMRQRAIESDIIIVNHHLLCADAAVRQSAYGEVIPNCSYSIIDEAHQLEDVATQYFGIAVSNYRLDELARDTHRLLASNLSDDPLSIRELHRIVNETQNRARVFFGSLMQLSATGDRTRVTAVTLTPMNEAMCQLVTSLGAFERTLAQIENSSEDMQTLARRAAELQDQLKFLLRANDPDYVYFLELRGPGIFLRASPIDVSAIVRDVLLQRHDGSILTSATLTVDGSFDYIRGRLGVDQAFEIRLPSEFDFRQQAVLYLPRQMPEPRSERFASSVADELIHLLAVTKGRAFALFTSYANLRAVRDQLGTTLPYPLLVQGSAPRTTLLREFRTIPNAVLLATSSFWQGIDVAGATLSCVVIDKLPFSSPGDPITAARMEVIEARGGNPFDEYQVPLAILTLLQGLGRLIRHRQDRGVLALLDPRIRTKGYGRRFLASLPPAPITHNLSDVATFLATPHNQGSKNTPQILK
;
A
#
# COMPACT_ATOMS: atom_id res chain seq x y z
N MET A 1 -1.64 79.44 -25.00
CA MET A 1 -2.88 78.70 -24.84
C MET A 1 -2.74 77.43 -25.66
N GLU A 2 -2.23 76.41 -25.09
CA GLU A 2 -2.22 75.05 -25.70
C GLU A 2 -2.65 74.08 -24.61
N GLN A 3 -3.76 73.40 -24.94
CA GLN A 3 -4.38 72.44 -24.06
C GLN A 3 -3.63 71.10 -24.15
N ASN A 4 -3.01 70.66 -23.04
CA ASN A 4 -2.55 69.29 -22.86
C ASN A 4 -3.74 68.41 -22.51
N GLN A 5 -4.09 67.50 -23.39
CA GLN A 5 -4.94 66.35 -23.07
C GLN A 5 -4.06 65.23 -22.46
N PRO A 6 -4.50 64.58 -21.39
CA PRO A 6 -3.83 63.39 -20.89
C PRO A 6 -4.18 62.17 -21.74
N THR A 7 -3.14 61.54 -22.29
CA THR A 7 -3.25 60.23 -22.95
C THR A 7 -3.58 59.16 -21.89
N GLU A 8 -4.82 58.69 -21.94
CA GLU A 8 -5.22 57.48 -21.22
C GLU A 8 -4.43 56.28 -21.74
N ASN A 9 -3.50 55.80 -20.91
CA ASN A 9 -2.85 54.51 -21.07
C ASN A 9 -3.87 53.41 -20.82
N LEU A 10 -4.44 52.88 -21.87
CA LEU A 10 -5.17 51.61 -21.91
C LEU A 10 -4.18 50.46 -21.68
N ILE A 11 -3.88 50.19 -20.43
CA ILE A 11 -3.25 48.95 -19.99
C ILE A 11 -4.36 47.88 -20.13
N THR A 12 -4.41 47.23 -21.27
CA THR A 12 -5.14 45.95 -21.48
C THR A 12 -4.59 44.94 -20.45
N LYS A 13 -5.24 44.82 -19.29
CA LYS A 13 -5.11 43.65 -18.42
C LYS A 13 -5.58 42.47 -19.24
N SER A 14 -4.64 41.73 -19.84
CA SER A 14 -4.89 40.37 -20.32
C SER A 14 -5.44 39.60 -19.13
N ARG A 15 -6.71 39.24 -19.12
CA ARG A 15 -7.29 38.36 -18.11
C ARG A 15 -6.49 37.07 -18.15
N GLN A 16 -5.57 36.88 -17.19
CA GLN A 16 -4.93 35.59 -16.98
C GLN A 16 -6.04 34.58 -16.75
N ARG A 17 -6.06 33.51 -17.57
CA ARG A 17 -7.01 32.39 -17.41
C ARG A 17 -6.85 31.80 -16.02
N THR A 18 -7.95 31.46 -15.35
CA THR A 18 -7.91 30.70 -14.08
C THR A 18 -7.19 29.36 -14.28
N LEU A 19 -6.75 28.72 -13.20
CA LEU A 19 -6.14 27.39 -13.28
C LEU A 19 -7.11 26.41 -13.95
N THR A 20 -8.38 26.41 -13.53
CA THR A 20 -9.44 25.58 -14.12
C THR A 20 -9.55 25.77 -15.63
N GLN A 21 -9.50 27.02 -16.14
CA GLN A 21 -9.52 27.29 -17.58
C GLN A 21 -8.26 26.79 -18.32
N ARG A 22 -7.10 26.92 -17.71
CA ARG A 22 -5.83 26.41 -18.27
C ARG A 22 -5.85 24.89 -18.35
N VAL A 23 -6.29 24.22 -17.29
CA VAL A 23 -6.45 22.77 -17.22
C VAL A 23 -7.45 22.27 -18.26
N ALA A 24 -8.62 22.91 -18.37
CA ALA A 24 -9.61 22.55 -19.39
C ALA A 24 -9.03 22.64 -20.81
N HIS A 25 -8.22 23.66 -21.10
CA HIS A 25 -7.54 23.77 -22.37
C HIS A 25 -6.48 22.67 -22.60
N ALA A 26 -5.76 22.25 -21.55
CA ALA A 26 -4.78 21.17 -21.65
C ALA A 26 -5.41 19.84 -22.08
N PHE A 27 -6.63 19.56 -21.62
CA PHE A 27 -7.40 18.35 -21.97
C PHE A 27 -8.32 18.51 -23.19
N ALA A 28 -8.27 19.61 -23.91
CA ALA A 28 -9.07 19.81 -25.13
C ALA A 28 -8.59 18.92 -26.27
N ASP A 29 -9.46 18.65 -27.25
CA ASP A 29 -9.16 17.81 -28.42
C ASP A 29 -8.01 18.35 -29.27
N ASP A 30 -7.81 19.67 -29.24
CA ASP A 30 -6.71 20.41 -29.88
C ASP A 30 -5.64 20.92 -28.89
N GLY A 31 -5.75 20.46 -27.64
CA GLY A 31 -4.89 20.85 -26.53
C GLY A 31 -3.46 20.28 -26.62
N PRO A 32 -2.57 20.73 -25.73
CA PRO A 32 -1.20 20.28 -25.71
C PRO A 32 -1.05 18.77 -25.46
N LEU A 33 -1.90 18.16 -24.62
CA LEU A 33 -1.84 16.72 -24.36
C LEU A 33 -2.18 15.92 -25.62
N ALA A 34 -3.18 16.33 -26.38
CA ALA A 34 -3.59 15.66 -27.63
C ALA A 34 -2.52 15.77 -28.73
N LYS A 35 -1.71 16.81 -28.73
CA LYS A 35 -0.65 17.02 -29.72
C LYS A 35 0.61 16.20 -29.46
N ILE A 36 0.93 15.94 -28.21
CA ILE A 36 2.22 15.36 -27.82
C ILE A 36 2.10 13.89 -27.42
N LEU A 37 0.99 13.49 -26.75
CA LEU A 37 0.80 12.11 -26.30
C LEU A 37 0.12 11.27 -27.40
N PRO A 38 0.83 10.33 -28.04
CA PRO A 38 0.32 9.59 -29.22
C PRO A 38 -0.95 8.75 -28.93
N SER A 39 -1.13 8.37 -27.66
CA SER A 39 -2.27 7.55 -27.20
C SER A 39 -3.29 8.33 -26.38
N PHE A 40 -3.23 9.68 -26.43
CA PHE A 40 -4.17 10.50 -25.70
C PHE A 40 -5.56 10.44 -26.36
N GLU A 41 -6.53 9.99 -25.58
CA GLU A 41 -7.95 10.02 -25.95
C GLU A 41 -8.66 10.98 -25.00
N PRO A 42 -9.32 12.02 -25.51
CA PRO A 42 -10.14 12.89 -24.68
C PRO A 42 -11.28 12.12 -24.01
N ARG A 43 -11.35 12.22 -22.69
CA ARG A 43 -12.36 11.53 -21.86
C ARG A 43 -13.08 12.54 -21.00
N PRO A 44 -14.43 12.62 -21.08
CA PRO A 44 -15.21 13.58 -20.29
C PRO A 44 -14.92 13.47 -18.80
N GLY A 45 -14.95 12.24 -18.24
CA GLY A 45 -14.68 12.04 -16.81
C GLY A 45 -13.27 12.49 -16.40
N GLN A 46 -12.25 12.35 -17.27
CA GLN A 46 -10.92 12.85 -16.99
C GLN A 46 -10.87 14.37 -16.88
N ARG A 47 -11.58 15.07 -17.76
CA ARG A 47 -11.68 16.54 -17.74
C ARG A 47 -12.43 17.04 -16.51
N ASP A 48 -13.54 16.38 -16.16
CA ASP A 48 -14.34 16.73 -14.99
C ASP A 48 -13.52 16.55 -13.70
N MET A 49 -12.77 15.44 -13.58
CA MET A 49 -11.86 15.24 -12.45
C MET A 49 -10.76 16.30 -12.40
N ALA A 50 -10.13 16.59 -13.54
CA ALA A 50 -9.05 17.56 -13.60
C ALA A 50 -9.54 18.98 -13.22
N SER A 51 -10.77 19.35 -13.61
CA SER A 51 -11.39 20.61 -13.21
C SER A 51 -11.66 20.64 -11.70
N ALA A 52 -12.24 19.58 -11.14
CA ALA A 52 -12.49 19.50 -9.69
C ALA A 52 -11.19 19.54 -8.86
N VAL A 53 -10.12 18.93 -9.36
CA VAL A 53 -8.79 19.02 -8.74
C VAL A 53 -8.24 20.45 -8.83
N ALA A 54 -8.41 21.14 -9.97
CA ALA A 54 -7.99 22.53 -10.13
C ALA A 54 -8.74 23.47 -9.18
N ASP A 55 -10.03 23.24 -8.95
CA ASP A 55 -10.84 24.02 -8.00
C ASP A 55 -10.31 23.90 -6.57
N ILE A 56 -9.80 22.72 -6.16
CA ILE A 56 -9.13 22.55 -4.85
C ILE A 56 -7.81 23.32 -4.79
N PHE A 57 -7.02 23.35 -5.87
CA PHE A 57 -5.79 24.15 -5.90
C PHE A 57 -6.06 25.68 -5.87
N GLU A 58 -7.23 26.13 -6.29
CA GLU A 58 -7.64 27.54 -6.24
C GLU A 58 -8.34 27.91 -4.92
N GLY A 59 -9.14 27.00 -4.35
CA GLY A 59 -10.04 27.28 -3.23
C GLY A 59 -9.73 26.56 -1.91
N GLY A 60 -8.84 25.56 -1.94
CA GLY A 60 -8.57 24.71 -0.77
C GLY A 60 -9.66 23.67 -0.49
N GLY A 61 -9.53 22.99 0.66
CA GLY A 61 -10.50 22.01 1.13
C GLY A 61 -10.17 20.57 0.74
N VAL A 62 -11.14 19.67 0.87
CA VAL A 62 -10.97 18.24 0.59
C VAL A 62 -11.83 17.83 -0.59
N LEU A 63 -11.25 17.10 -1.54
CA LEU A 63 -11.96 16.45 -2.64
C LEU A 63 -11.94 14.92 -2.45
N LEU A 64 -13.10 14.29 -2.49
CA LEU A 64 -13.25 12.85 -2.65
C LEU A 64 -13.64 12.55 -4.10
N ALA A 65 -12.73 11.90 -4.84
CA ALA A 65 -12.92 11.61 -6.24
C ALA A 65 -12.89 10.11 -6.51
N GLU A 66 -14.07 9.52 -6.75
CA GLU A 66 -14.15 8.17 -7.32
C GLU A 66 -14.11 8.27 -8.84
N ALA A 67 -13.06 7.75 -9.44
CA ALA A 67 -12.92 7.71 -10.88
C ALA A 67 -12.68 6.27 -11.33
N GLY A 68 -13.67 5.68 -11.97
CA GLY A 68 -13.65 4.29 -12.41
C GLY A 68 -12.44 3.95 -13.27
N THR A 69 -12.20 2.65 -13.49
CA THR A 69 -11.08 2.20 -14.32
C THR A 69 -11.15 2.81 -15.72
N GLY A 70 -10.00 3.15 -16.28
CA GLY A 70 -9.91 3.76 -17.61
C GLY A 70 -10.17 5.27 -17.69
N THR A 71 -10.55 5.93 -16.60
CA THR A 71 -10.76 7.39 -16.59
C THR A 71 -9.46 8.18 -16.83
N GLY A 72 -8.30 7.61 -16.51
CA GLY A 72 -7.02 8.31 -16.61
C GLY A 72 -6.74 9.22 -15.41
N LYS A 73 -7.09 8.75 -14.20
CA LYS A 73 -6.92 9.46 -12.92
C LYS A 73 -5.57 10.16 -12.77
N THR A 74 -4.49 9.45 -13.10
CA THR A 74 -3.12 9.95 -12.90
C THR A 74 -2.91 11.27 -13.63
N LEU A 75 -3.26 11.36 -14.90
CA LEU A 75 -3.15 12.61 -15.66
C LEU A 75 -4.13 13.67 -15.12
N ALA A 76 -5.34 13.25 -14.71
CA ALA A 76 -6.37 14.16 -14.23
C ALA A 76 -5.96 14.92 -12.95
N TYR A 77 -5.10 14.34 -12.12
CA TYR A 77 -4.57 15.06 -10.95
C TYR A 77 -3.16 15.63 -11.18
N LEU A 78 -2.30 15.03 -12.02
CA LEU A 78 -0.96 15.54 -12.27
C LEU A 78 -0.96 16.85 -13.05
N VAL A 79 -1.82 16.97 -14.07
CA VAL A 79 -1.88 18.20 -14.89
C VAL A 79 -2.23 19.43 -14.06
N PRO A 80 -3.32 19.44 -13.26
CA PRO A 80 -3.59 20.57 -12.37
C PRO A 80 -2.48 20.80 -11.34
N ALA A 81 -1.89 19.74 -10.77
CA ALA A 81 -0.80 19.85 -9.82
C ALA A 81 0.40 20.59 -10.41
N ILE A 82 0.85 20.20 -11.61
CA ILE A 82 1.95 20.85 -12.34
C ILE A 82 1.60 22.30 -12.67
N MET A 83 0.40 22.53 -13.21
CA MET A 83 -0.03 23.85 -13.68
C MET A 83 -0.36 24.83 -12.55
N SER A 84 -0.57 24.34 -11.33
CA SER A 84 -0.86 25.16 -10.15
C SER A 84 0.37 25.97 -9.71
N GLY A 85 1.58 25.42 -9.91
CA GLY A 85 2.82 26.00 -9.41
C GLY A 85 3.00 25.89 -7.89
N HIS A 86 2.13 25.15 -7.20
CA HIS A 86 2.25 24.86 -5.78
C HIS A 86 3.18 23.67 -5.53
N ARG A 87 3.73 23.60 -4.32
CA ARG A 87 4.41 22.39 -3.86
C ARG A 87 3.38 21.35 -3.46
N VAL A 88 3.42 20.20 -4.14
CA VAL A 88 2.42 19.14 -4.01
C VAL A 88 3.05 17.83 -3.56
N LEU A 89 2.47 17.22 -2.53
CA LEU A 89 2.77 15.88 -2.09
C LEU A 89 1.82 14.88 -2.77
N ILE A 90 2.37 13.88 -3.46
CA ILE A 90 1.58 12.82 -4.08
C ILE A 90 1.89 11.52 -3.35
N SER A 91 0.88 10.94 -2.68
CA SER A 91 0.99 9.65 -2.01
C SER A 91 0.26 8.57 -2.78
N THR A 92 0.91 7.43 -3.01
CA THR A 92 0.35 6.29 -3.76
C THR A 92 0.34 5.03 -2.93
N GLY A 93 -0.47 4.04 -3.33
CA GLY A 93 -0.58 2.78 -2.61
C GLY A 93 0.63 1.85 -2.76
N THR A 94 1.40 1.94 -3.86
CA THR A 94 2.49 1.00 -4.17
C THR A 94 3.73 1.67 -4.75
N LYS A 95 4.90 1.03 -4.55
CA LYS A 95 6.16 1.49 -5.16
C LYS A 95 6.12 1.52 -6.69
N ASN A 96 5.51 0.52 -7.30
CA ASN A 96 5.41 0.44 -8.77
C ASN A 96 4.64 1.63 -9.36
N LEU A 97 3.58 2.09 -8.66
CA LEU A 97 2.82 3.27 -9.09
C LEU A 97 3.64 4.55 -8.91
N GLN A 98 4.44 4.62 -7.85
CA GLN A 98 5.43 5.67 -7.61
C GLN A 98 6.42 5.79 -8.77
N ASP A 99 7.02 4.65 -9.15
CA ASP A 99 7.99 4.56 -10.25
C ASP A 99 7.33 4.91 -11.60
N GLN A 100 6.09 4.47 -11.85
CA GLN A 100 5.34 4.82 -13.05
C GLN A 100 5.13 6.33 -13.18
N ILE A 101 4.66 6.99 -12.11
CA ILE A 101 4.46 8.44 -12.12
C ILE A 101 5.77 9.17 -12.41
N TYR A 102 6.84 8.78 -11.72
CA TYR A 102 8.12 9.49 -11.80
C TYR A 102 8.84 9.28 -13.14
N TYR A 103 8.97 8.02 -13.58
CA TYR A 103 9.78 7.68 -14.77
C TYR A 103 9.02 7.74 -16.08
N LYS A 104 7.69 7.69 -16.06
CA LYS A 104 6.87 7.66 -17.29
C LYS A 104 5.94 8.86 -17.42
N ASP A 105 5.10 9.12 -16.42
CA ASP A 105 4.02 10.10 -16.56
C ASP A 105 4.55 11.54 -16.48
N LEU A 106 5.42 11.87 -15.51
CA LEU A 106 5.97 13.22 -15.37
C LEU A 106 6.87 13.66 -16.52
N PRO A 107 7.79 12.83 -17.07
CA PRO A 107 8.55 13.20 -18.26
C PRO A 107 7.67 13.52 -19.47
N ALA A 108 6.64 12.70 -19.71
CA ALA A 108 5.69 12.93 -20.81
C ALA A 108 4.89 14.23 -20.62
N LEU A 109 4.50 14.54 -19.38
CA LEU A 109 3.80 15.79 -19.06
C LEU A 109 4.68 17.03 -19.14
N ARG A 110 5.98 16.91 -18.80
CA ARG A 110 6.94 18.00 -18.96
C ARG A 110 7.05 18.44 -20.41
N GLU A 111 7.13 17.47 -21.32
CA GLU A 111 7.16 17.72 -22.76
C GLU A 111 5.82 18.30 -23.25
N ALA A 112 4.68 17.73 -22.79
CA ALA A 112 3.38 18.11 -23.31
C ALA A 112 2.91 19.49 -22.84
N LEU A 113 3.18 19.87 -21.58
CA LEU A 113 2.65 21.10 -21.01
C LEU A 113 3.56 22.32 -21.21
N ASP A 114 4.80 22.14 -21.64
CA ASP A 114 5.83 23.20 -21.76
C ASP A 114 5.94 24.04 -20.47
N VAL A 115 5.88 23.36 -19.29
CA VAL A 115 5.99 23.96 -17.97
C VAL A 115 7.22 23.41 -17.26
N SER A 116 8.07 24.30 -16.78
CA SER A 116 9.22 23.90 -15.96
C SER A 116 8.76 23.59 -14.54
N PHE A 117 9.06 22.39 -14.06
CA PHE A 117 8.85 21.96 -12.67
C PHE A 117 9.92 20.95 -12.29
N THR A 118 10.19 20.88 -10.99
CA THR A 118 11.07 19.88 -10.39
C THR A 118 10.25 18.81 -9.69
N ALA A 119 10.69 17.56 -9.80
CA ALA A 119 10.00 16.44 -9.15
C ALA A 119 11.00 15.43 -8.60
N THR A 120 10.65 14.83 -7.48
CA THR A 120 11.42 13.73 -6.88
C THR A 120 10.48 12.68 -6.29
N TYR A 121 11.03 11.49 -6.06
CA TYR A 121 10.34 10.48 -5.26
C TYR A 121 11.14 10.18 -3.99
N MET A 122 10.43 9.81 -2.93
CA MET A 122 11.02 9.36 -1.68
C MET A 122 10.50 7.97 -1.35
N LYS A 123 11.40 7.07 -1.01
CA LYS A 123 11.08 5.73 -0.47
C LYS A 123 11.51 5.66 1.00
N GLY A 124 10.98 4.70 1.74
CA GLY A 124 11.44 4.44 3.10
C GLY A 124 12.93 4.10 3.13
N ARG A 125 13.63 4.49 4.20
CA ARG A 125 15.10 4.35 4.34
C ARG A 125 15.62 2.97 3.98
N ALA A 126 14.94 1.90 4.37
CA ALA A 126 15.34 0.52 4.08
C ALA A 126 15.42 0.18 2.57
N ASN A 127 14.99 1.09 1.70
CA ASN A 127 15.17 0.94 0.24
C ASN A 127 16.50 1.53 -0.25
N TYR A 128 17.26 2.20 0.61
CA TYR A 128 18.51 2.87 0.24
C TYR A 128 19.71 2.16 0.86
N LEU A 129 20.80 2.11 0.11
CA LEU A 129 22.09 1.66 0.61
C LEU A 129 22.61 2.62 1.70
N CYS A 130 23.04 2.08 2.83
CA CYS A 130 23.80 2.83 3.83
C CYS A 130 25.30 2.65 3.59
N LEU A 131 25.98 3.70 3.17
CA LEU A 131 27.41 3.63 2.86
C LEU A 131 28.25 3.24 4.08
N HIS A 132 27.90 3.73 5.26
CA HIS A 132 28.57 3.37 6.52
C HIS A 132 28.44 1.87 6.82
N ARG A 133 27.21 1.35 6.88
CA ARG A 133 26.96 -0.08 7.12
C ARG A 133 27.54 -0.98 6.02
N PHE A 134 27.51 -0.52 4.78
CA PHE A 134 28.09 -1.25 3.66
C PHE A 134 29.61 -1.37 3.77
N SER A 135 30.30 -0.29 4.18
CA SER A 135 31.74 -0.34 4.47
C SER A 135 32.04 -1.34 5.58
N ASP A 136 31.30 -1.30 6.70
CA ASP A 136 31.49 -2.23 7.82
C ASP A 136 31.32 -3.68 7.39
N VAL A 137 30.30 -3.96 6.59
CA VAL A 137 30.00 -5.31 6.09
C VAL A 137 31.07 -5.77 5.09
N ARG A 138 31.54 -4.90 4.22
CA ARG A 138 32.59 -5.19 3.23
C ARG A 138 33.95 -5.47 3.89
N ASP A 139 34.29 -4.69 4.89
CA ASP A 139 35.58 -4.73 5.56
C ASP A 139 35.58 -5.77 6.71
N SER A 140 34.42 -6.37 7.02
CA SER A 140 34.31 -7.45 8.02
C SER A 140 34.93 -8.76 7.53
N ASN A 141 35.64 -9.47 8.46
CA ASN A 141 36.17 -10.80 8.22
C ASN A 141 35.13 -11.92 8.45
N GLU A 142 33.85 -11.63 8.40
CA GLU A 142 32.82 -12.65 8.61
C GLU A 142 32.80 -13.70 7.49
N LEU A 143 32.70 -14.97 7.91
CA LEU A 143 32.58 -16.10 6.97
C LEU A 143 31.20 -16.11 6.34
N ARG A 144 31.10 -15.62 5.09
CA ARG A 144 29.88 -15.57 4.31
C ARG A 144 29.78 -16.74 3.35
N SER A 145 28.54 -17.14 3.07
CA SER A 145 28.26 -18.15 2.04
C SER A 145 28.70 -17.68 0.64
N PRO A 146 28.98 -18.59 -0.32
CA PRO A 146 29.31 -18.21 -1.69
C PRO A 146 28.25 -17.35 -2.37
N ILE A 147 26.96 -17.59 -2.03
CA ILE A 147 25.82 -16.84 -2.58
C ILE A 147 25.80 -15.40 -2.03
N GLU A 148 25.99 -15.23 -0.72
CA GLU A 148 26.04 -13.89 -0.11
C GLU A 148 27.22 -13.07 -0.63
N ARG A 149 28.36 -13.70 -0.88
CA ARG A 149 29.51 -13.03 -1.52
C ARG A 149 29.21 -12.58 -2.94
N ALA A 150 28.49 -13.40 -3.71
CA ALA A 150 28.07 -13.01 -5.05
C ALA A 150 27.12 -11.80 -5.03
N TYR A 151 26.18 -11.78 -4.08
CA TYR A 151 25.27 -10.63 -3.92
C TYR A 151 26.00 -9.36 -3.45
N LEU A 152 26.99 -9.50 -2.55
CA LEU A 152 27.82 -8.35 -2.14
C LEU A 152 28.60 -7.78 -3.32
N GLU A 153 29.12 -8.62 -4.19
CA GLU A 153 29.85 -8.17 -5.38
C GLU A 153 28.93 -7.40 -6.36
N ILE A 154 27.71 -7.89 -6.57
CA ILE A 154 26.70 -7.18 -7.37
C ILE A 154 26.43 -5.79 -6.76
N VAL A 155 26.20 -5.73 -5.44
CA VAL A 155 25.97 -4.46 -4.74
C VAL A 155 27.18 -3.54 -4.82
N ASN A 156 28.40 -4.08 -4.67
CA ASN A 156 29.63 -3.28 -4.71
C ASN A 156 29.85 -2.62 -6.08
N GLN A 157 29.61 -3.36 -7.18
CA GLN A 157 29.69 -2.81 -8.52
C GLN A 157 28.64 -1.73 -8.77
N TRP A 158 27.40 -1.96 -8.34
CA TRP A 158 26.33 -0.99 -8.47
C TRP A 158 26.53 0.25 -7.60
N ALA A 159 27.02 0.09 -6.37
CA ALA A 159 27.23 1.20 -5.43
C ALA A 159 28.21 2.28 -5.97
N GLY A 160 29.15 1.88 -6.82
CA GLY A 160 30.05 2.80 -7.52
C GLY A 160 29.45 3.56 -8.70
N GLN A 161 28.23 3.23 -9.12
CA GLN A 161 27.58 3.78 -10.30
C GLN A 161 26.26 4.48 -10.02
N THR A 162 25.64 4.21 -8.87
CA THR A 162 24.33 4.77 -8.54
C THR A 162 24.41 6.19 -8.02
N ASP A 163 23.48 7.04 -8.48
CA ASP A 163 23.28 8.39 -7.95
C ASP A 163 22.21 8.45 -6.87
N THR A 164 21.36 7.42 -6.79
CA THR A 164 20.21 7.40 -5.86
C THR A 164 20.40 6.48 -4.68
N GLY A 165 21.17 5.41 -4.85
CA GLY A 165 21.31 4.36 -3.86
C GLY A 165 20.04 3.52 -3.64
N ASP A 166 19.06 3.61 -4.53
CA ASP A 166 17.77 2.90 -4.43
C ASP A 166 17.93 1.45 -4.88
N ARG A 167 17.62 0.51 -3.99
CA ARG A 167 17.62 -0.93 -4.28
C ARG A 167 16.82 -1.31 -5.53
N GLY A 168 15.78 -0.56 -5.86
CA GLY A 168 14.96 -0.80 -7.05
C GLY A 168 15.73 -0.73 -8.37
N GLU A 169 16.94 -0.18 -8.39
CA GLU A 169 17.82 -0.14 -9.55
C GLU A 169 18.56 -1.47 -9.79
N ILE A 170 18.60 -2.38 -8.81
CA ILE A 170 19.32 -3.66 -8.90
C ILE A 170 18.36 -4.76 -9.31
N GLU A 171 18.26 -5.03 -10.62
CA GLU A 171 17.37 -6.07 -11.17
C GLU A 171 17.78 -7.50 -10.76
N ASP A 172 19.07 -7.77 -10.64
CA ASP A 172 19.63 -9.10 -10.36
C ASP A 172 19.64 -9.49 -8.89
N LEU A 173 19.19 -8.62 -7.98
CA LEU A 173 19.13 -8.88 -6.55
C LEU A 173 17.70 -9.32 -6.15
N PRO A 174 17.48 -10.57 -5.68
CA PRO A 174 16.17 -11.04 -5.22
C PRO A 174 15.58 -10.18 -4.10
N ASP A 175 14.24 -10.07 -4.05
CA ASP A 175 13.55 -9.21 -3.07
C ASP A 175 13.88 -9.53 -1.59
N ASP A 176 14.05 -10.79 -1.24
CA ASP A 176 14.22 -11.27 0.14
C ASP A 176 15.67 -11.66 0.48
N VAL A 177 16.65 -10.93 -0.06
CA VAL A 177 18.06 -11.21 0.23
C VAL A 177 18.44 -10.72 1.62
N PRO A 178 18.85 -11.59 2.56
CA PRO A 178 19.19 -11.21 3.93
C PRO A 178 20.28 -10.14 4.02
N ILE A 179 21.26 -10.17 3.12
CA ILE A 179 22.38 -9.21 3.09
C ILE A 179 21.89 -7.76 2.94
N TRP A 180 20.77 -7.52 2.23
CA TRP A 180 20.22 -6.17 2.10
C TRP A 180 19.83 -5.55 3.45
N ASN A 181 19.33 -6.35 4.37
CA ASN A 181 18.96 -5.88 5.71
C ASN A 181 20.21 -5.44 6.52
N GLU A 182 21.39 -5.98 6.20
CA GLU A 182 22.64 -5.62 6.87
C GLU A 182 23.23 -4.30 6.36
N ILE A 183 23.01 -3.97 5.07
CA ILE A 183 23.61 -2.83 4.40
C ILE A 183 22.64 -1.68 4.12
N SER A 184 21.34 -1.89 4.29
CA SER A 184 20.33 -0.84 4.06
C SER A 184 20.30 0.20 5.17
N ALA A 185 19.83 1.40 4.84
CA ALA A 185 19.65 2.47 5.80
C ALA A 185 18.39 2.21 6.64
N ILE A 186 18.55 2.01 7.94
CA ILE A 186 17.44 1.89 8.90
C ILE A 186 17.50 3.03 9.90
N SER A 187 16.34 3.47 10.41
CA SER A 187 16.27 4.60 11.34
C SER A 187 16.96 4.33 12.66
N GLU A 188 16.87 3.09 13.12
CA GLU A 188 17.36 2.65 14.42
C GLU A 188 18.89 2.69 14.52
N ASN A 189 19.63 2.57 13.40
CA ASN A 189 21.09 2.52 13.35
C ASN A 189 21.70 3.70 12.60
N CYS A 190 20.93 4.76 12.34
CA CYS A 190 21.39 5.91 11.61
C CYS A 190 22.03 6.95 12.55
N LEU A 191 23.29 7.26 12.34
CA LEU A 191 24.06 8.25 13.13
C LEU A 191 23.67 9.70 12.82
N GLY A 192 22.80 9.94 11.85
CA GLY A 192 22.40 11.30 11.48
C GLY A 192 23.56 12.14 10.98
N ALA A 193 23.65 13.38 11.48
CA ALA A 193 24.70 14.33 11.09
C ALA A 193 26.13 13.92 11.52
N GLU A 194 26.24 13.07 12.53
CA GLU A 194 27.53 12.58 13.03
C GLU A 194 28.09 11.40 12.20
N CYS A 195 27.36 10.96 11.16
CA CYS A 195 27.79 9.86 10.30
C CYS A 195 29.02 10.26 9.47
N PRO A 196 30.10 9.46 9.43
CA PRO A 196 31.27 9.76 8.58
C PRO A 196 30.94 9.87 7.09
N SER A 197 29.87 9.22 6.64
CA SER A 197 29.39 9.22 5.26
C SER A 197 28.19 10.17 5.06
N TYR A 198 27.99 11.18 5.91
CA TYR A 198 26.78 12.03 5.89
C TYR A 198 26.60 12.79 4.59
N ASP A 199 27.67 13.41 4.07
CA ASP A 199 27.62 14.21 2.84
C ASP A 199 27.34 13.37 1.59
N ASP A 200 27.79 12.13 1.58
CA ASP A 200 27.55 11.18 0.50
C ASP A 200 26.29 10.31 0.70
N CYS A 201 25.65 10.44 1.84
CA CYS A 201 24.51 9.60 2.21
C CYS A 201 23.33 9.74 1.23
N PHE A 202 22.91 8.62 0.63
CA PHE A 202 21.81 8.62 -0.31
C PHE A 202 20.48 9.09 0.31
N VAL A 203 20.25 8.80 1.59
CA VAL A 203 19.05 9.29 2.30
C VAL A 203 19.11 10.80 2.49
N THR A 204 20.28 11.37 2.82
CA THR A 204 20.50 12.82 2.93
C THR A 204 20.27 13.49 1.57
N ARG A 205 20.88 12.96 0.51
CA ARG A 205 20.71 13.48 -0.86
C ARG A 205 19.25 13.36 -1.34
N MET A 206 18.55 12.28 -1.01
CA MET A 206 17.13 12.13 -1.31
C MET A 206 16.29 13.21 -0.63
N ARG A 207 16.55 13.52 0.66
CA ARG A 207 15.85 14.57 1.40
C ARG A 207 16.15 15.96 0.83
N GLN A 208 17.39 16.21 0.48
CA GLN A 208 17.78 17.49 -0.14
C GLN A 208 17.05 17.70 -1.47
N ARG A 209 17.01 16.68 -2.34
CA ARG A 209 16.22 16.73 -3.57
C ARG A 209 14.75 17.00 -3.31
N ALA A 210 14.19 16.43 -2.24
CA ALA A 210 12.79 16.67 -1.88
C ALA A 210 12.54 18.12 -1.42
N ILE A 211 13.50 18.74 -0.70
CA ILE A 211 13.41 20.14 -0.30
C ILE A 211 13.39 21.07 -1.52
N GLU A 212 14.07 20.71 -2.58
CA GLU A 212 14.21 21.49 -3.81
C GLU A 212 13.13 21.23 -4.86
N SER A 213 12.23 20.25 -4.61
CA SER A 213 11.24 19.80 -5.59
C SER A 213 9.87 20.44 -5.40
N ASP A 214 9.19 20.72 -6.52
CA ASP A 214 7.80 21.19 -6.56
C ASP A 214 6.83 20.02 -6.34
N ILE A 215 7.16 18.84 -6.87
CA ILE A 215 6.35 17.63 -6.75
C ILE A 215 7.14 16.56 -6.02
N ILE A 216 6.59 16.08 -4.90
CA ILE A 216 7.18 15.03 -4.09
C ILE A 216 6.29 13.80 -4.12
N ILE A 217 6.81 12.66 -4.61
CA ILE A 217 6.07 11.42 -4.71
C ILE A 217 6.51 10.48 -3.61
N VAL A 218 5.55 9.99 -2.81
CA VAL A 218 5.77 9.05 -1.72
C VAL A 218 4.79 7.86 -1.83
N ASN A 219 4.95 6.85 -1.01
CA ASN A 219 3.90 5.87 -0.77
C ASN A 219 3.18 6.17 0.56
N HIS A 220 2.01 5.54 0.77
CA HIS A 220 1.22 5.73 2.00
C HIS A 220 2.00 5.35 3.26
N HIS A 221 2.89 4.36 3.17
CA HIS A 221 3.73 3.95 4.29
C HIS A 221 4.68 5.07 4.72
N LEU A 222 5.33 5.76 3.78
CA LEU A 222 6.22 6.87 4.12
C LEU A 222 5.42 8.10 4.58
N LEU A 223 4.25 8.35 4.00
CA LEU A 223 3.32 9.39 4.45
C LEU A 223 2.95 9.20 5.93
N CYS A 224 2.51 8.00 6.31
CA CYS A 224 2.15 7.70 7.70
C CYS A 224 3.37 7.68 8.63
N ALA A 225 4.55 7.26 8.15
CA ALA A 225 5.79 7.31 8.91
C ALA A 225 6.21 8.76 9.22
N ASP A 226 6.12 9.68 8.24
CA ASP A 226 6.37 11.11 8.45
C ASP A 226 5.41 11.69 9.48
N ALA A 227 4.12 11.35 9.36
CA ALA A 227 3.10 11.81 10.29
C ALA A 227 3.37 11.34 11.73
N ALA A 228 3.79 10.10 11.94
CA ALA A 228 4.15 9.57 13.25
C ALA A 228 5.41 10.27 13.84
N VAL A 229 6.43 10.52 13.01
CA VAL A 229 7.64 11.26 13.43
C VAL A 229 7.30 12.68 13.87
N ARG A 230 6.43 13.37 13.14
CA ARG A 230 5.99 14.73 13.48
C ARG A 230 5.21 14.82 14.79
N GLN A 231 4.41 13.79 15.11
CA GLN A 231 3.71 13.72 16.40
C GLN A 231 4.68 13.61 17.60
N SER A 232 5.83 12.97 17.39
CA SER A 232 6.85 12.78 18.42
C SER A 232 7.81 13.96 18.59
N ALA A 233 7.62 15.09 17.91
CA ALA A 233 8.47 16.29 17.91
C ALA A 233 9.93 16.07 17.46
N TYR A 234 10.24 14.94 16.80
CA TYR A 234 11.60 14.62 16.30
C TYR A 234 11.89 15.11 14.87
N GLY A 235 11.12 16.08 14.36
CA GLY A 235 11.36 16.68 13.05
C GLY A 235 10.44 16.17 11.95
N GLU A 236 10.88 16.28 10.70
CA GLU A 236 10.12 15.91 9.52
C GLU A 236 10.94 15.00 8.60
N VAL A 237 10.26 14.07 7.93
CA VAL A 237 10.86 13.22 6.90
C VAL A 237 10.54 13.77 5.51
N ILE A 238 9.30 14.20 5.30
CA ILE A 238 8.80 14.79 4.06
C ILE A 238 8.72 16.30 4.24
N PRO A 239 9.30 17.13 3.36
CA PRO A 239 9.18 18.59 3.43
C PRO A 239 7.71 19.04 3.38
N ASN A 240 7.44 20.22 3.96
CA ASN A 240 6.10 20.79 3.96
C ASN A 240 5.61 21.07 2.53
N CYS A 241 4.38 20.59 2.25
CA CYS A 241 3.67 20.83 1.01
C CYS A 241 2.32 21.49 1.33
N SER A 242 1.91 22.47 0.52
CA SER A 242 0.61 23.14 0.71
C SER A 242 -0.56 22.25 0.32
N TYR A 243 -0.35 21.34 -0.61
CA TYR A 243 -1.39 20.44 -1.12
C TYR A 243 -0.95 19.00 -1.10
N SER A 244 -1.92 18.10 -0.94
CA SER A 244 -1.69 16.65 -1.01
C SER A 244 -2.66 15.95 -1.95
N ILE A 245 -2.14 14.95 -2.66
CA ILE A 245 -2.92 14.03 -3.48
C ILE A 245 -2.68 12.62 -2.95
N ILE A 246 -3.74 11.96 -2.54
CA ILE A 246 -3.72 10.61 -1.99
C ILE A 246 -4.41 9.69 -3.01
N ASP A 247 -3.61 9.04 -3.84
CA ASP A 247 -4.11 8.08 -4.84
C ASP A 247 -4.22 6.68 -4.23
N GLU A 248 -5.25 5.93 -4.60
CA GLU A 248 -5.67 4.68 -3.96
C GLU A 248 -6.01 4.88 -2.47
N ALA A 249 -6.72 5.97 -2.17
CA ALA A 249 -7.04 6.44 -0.81
C ALA A 249 -7.78 5.39 0.05
N HIS A 250 -8.43 4.40 -0.57
CA HIS A 250 -9.06 3.27 0.11
C HIS A 250 -8.07 2.43 0.94
N GLN A 251 -6.76 2.51 0.67
CA GLN A 251 -5.73 1.79 1.41
C GLN A 251 -5.22 2.54 2.64
N LEU A 252 -5.51 3.84 2.74
CA LEU A 252 -4.92 4.72 3.74
C LEU A 252 -5.26 4.29 5.16
N GLU A 253 -6.51 3.84 5.40
CA GLU A 253 -6.94 3.38 6.71
C GLU A 253 -6.09 2.21 7.23
N ASP A 254 -5.87 1.19 6.40
CA ASP A 254 -5.10 0.00 6.79
C ASP A 254 -3.64 0.34 7.04
N VAL A 255 -3.05 1.21 6.22
CA VAL A 255 -1.67 1.67 6.40
C VAL A 255 -1.55 2.51 7.68
N ALA A 256 -2.47 3.44 7.92
CA ALA A 256 -2.50 4.26 9.13
C ALA A 256 -2.63 3.39 10.39
N THR A 257 -3.55 2.40 10.38
CA THR A 257 -3.73 1.45 11.49
C THR A 257 -2.43 0.70 11.85
N GLN A 258 -1.60 0.39 10.85
CA GLN A 258 -0.31 -0.25 11.07
C GLN A 258 0.75 0.70 11.64
N TYR A 259 0.82 1.94 11.13
CA TYR A 259 1.87 2.90 11.49
C TYR A 259 1.63 3.58 12.82
N PHE A 260 0.39 3.89 13.15
CA PHE A 260 0.03 4.48 14.45
C PHE A 260 -0.16 3.44 15.55
N GLY A 261 0.12 2.17 15.24
CA GLY A 261 0.21 1.09 16.20
C GLY A 261 1.60 0.96 16.82
N ILE A 262 1.66 0.26 17.95
CA ILE A 262 2.89 -0.08 18.64
C ILE A 262 3.19 -1.56 18.43
N ALA A 263 4.45 -1.91 18.15
CA ALA A 263 4.85 -3.29 17.91
C ALA A 263 6.24 -3.57 18.49
N VAL A 264 6.33 -4.58 19.33
CA VAL A 264 7.61 -5.14 19.78
C VAL A 264 7.71 -6.58 19.30
N SER A 265 8.86 -6.95 18.75
CA SER A 265 9.12 -8.29 18.22
C SER A 265 10.41 -8.88 18.76
N ASN A 266 10.52 -10.22 18.68
CA ASN A 266 11.77 -10.91 18.96
C ASN A 266 12.93 -10.37 18.09
N TYR A 267 12.65 -10.00 16.83
CA TYR A 267 13.67 -9.46 15.94
C TYR A 267 14.28 -8.14 16.42
N ARG A 268 13.48 -7.20 16.93
CA ARG A 268 13.99 -5.93 17.43
C ARG A 268 14.92 -6.12 18.63
N LEU A 269 14.65 -7.10 19.49
CA LEU A 269 15.49 -7.43 20.64
C LEU A 269 16.79 -8.12 20.18
N ASP A 270 16.70 -9.07 19.24
CA ASP A 270 17.87 -9.74 18.67
C ASP A 270 18.77 -8.77 17.89
N GLU A 271 18.19 -7.77 17.21
CA GLU A 271 18.91 -6.72 16.51
C GLU A 271 19.63 -5.80 17.49
N LEU A 272 18.96 -5.33 18.54
CA LEU A 272 19.58 -4.54 19.60
C LEU A 272 20.81 -5.28 20.20
N ALA A 273 20.66 -6.57 20.49
CA ALA A 273 21.76 -7.37 21.03
C ALA A 273 22.92 -7.52 20.02
N ARG A 274 22.62 -7.78 18.76
CA ARG A 274 23.62 -7.93 17.69
C ARG A 274 24.42 -6.67 17.46
N ASP A 275 23.73 -5.51 17.38
CA ASP A 275 24.37 -4.22 17.16
C ASP A 275 25.28 -3.86 18.35
N THR A 276 24.83 -4.17 19.58
CA THR A 276 25.66 -3.96 20.77
C THR A 276 26.91 -4.86 20.74
N HIS A 277 26.80 -6.12 20.37
CA HIS A 277 27.96 -7.00 20.24
C HIS A 277 28.95 -6.52 19.17
N ARG A 278 28.47 -5.99 18.03
CA ARG A 278 29.32 -5.38 16.99
C ARG A 278 30.06 -4.16 17.53
N LEU A 279 29.35 -3.27 18.20
CA LEU A 279 29.95 -2.09 18.79
C LEU A 279 31.03 -2.44 19.82
N LEU A 280 30.79 -3.44 20.66
CA LEU A 280 31.76 -3.90 21.64
C LEU A 280 33.01 -4.58 21.03
N ALA A 281 32.85 -5.18 19.86
CA ALA A 281 33.96 -5.81 19.13
C ALA A 281 34.83 -4.75 18.40
N SER A 282 34.26 -3.61 17.97
CA SER A 282 34.97 -2.55 17.25
C SER A 282 35.61 -1.51 18.18
N ASN A 283 35.05 -1.29 19.37
CA ASN A 283 35.55 -0.31 20.33
C ASN A 283 36.33 -0.97 21.45
N LEU A 284 37.66 -0.83 21.43
CA LEU A 284 38.54 -1.07 22.57
C LEU A 284 38.39 0.15 23.52
N SER A 285 37.35 0.17 24.34
CA SER A 285 37.23 1.20 25.39
C SER A 285 38.28 0.94 26.47
N ASP A 286 38.80 2.00 27.07
CA ASP A 286 39.84 1.93 28.13
C ASP A 286 39.32 1.35 29.47
N ASP A 287 38.00 1.02 29.55
CA ASP A 287 37.40 0.40 30.76
C ASP A 287 36.92 -1.04 30.54
N PRO A 288 37.75 -2.04 30.83
CA PRO A 288 37.39 -3.47 30.66
C PRO A 288 36.24 -3.94 31.56
N LEU A 289 35.97 -3.23 32.68
CA LEU A 289 34.90 -3.64 33.61
C LEU A 289 33.52 -3.27 33.05
N SER A 290 33.37 -2.08 32.50
CA SER A 290 32.13 -1.64 31.87
C SER A 290 31.79 -2.46 30.64
N ILE A 291 32.81 -2.87 29.84
CA ILE A 291 32.60 -3.74 28.68
C ILE A 291 32.07 -5.13 29.10
N ARG A 292 32.68 -5.74 30.14
CA ARG A 292 32.25 -7.05 30.65
C ARG A 292 30.83 -7.01 31.19
N GLU A 293 30.49 -5.95 31.92
CA GLU A 293 29.15 -5.76 32.47
C GLU A 293 28.14 -5.57 31.35
N LEU A 294 28.44 -4.80 30.31
CA LEU A 294 27.58 -4.60 29.16
C LEU A 294 27.38 -5.91 28.38
N HIS A 295 28.42 -6.72 28.15
CA HIS A 295 28.27 -8.05 27.57
C HIS A 295 27.35 -8.94 28.40
N ARG A 296 27.47 -8.91 29.74
CA ARG A 296 26.60 -9.68 30.63
C ARG A 296 25.15 -9.27 30.49
N ILE A 297 24.86 -7.96 30.52
CA ILE A 297 23.52 -7.42 30.45
C ILE A 297 22.87 -7.67 29.08
N VAL A 298 23.61 -7.53 27.99
CA VAL A 298 23.11 -7.84 26.65
C VAL A 298 22.67 -9.30 26.52
N ASN A 299 23.56 -10.23 26.95
CA ASN A 299 23.23 -11.65 26.90
C ASN A 299 22.05 -12.00 27.82
N GLU A 300 21.95 -11.37 28.98
CA GLU A 300 20.83 -11.53 29.88
C GLU A 300 19.54 -11.02 29.25
N THR A 301 19.55 -9.84 28.64
CA THR A 301 18.39 -9.22 27.94
C THR A 301 17.92 -10.12 26.80
N GLN A 302 18.84 -10.64 25.98
CA GLN A 302 18.52 -11.56 24.89
C GLN A 302 17.90 -12.88 25.39
N ASN A 303 18.44 -13.46 26.49
CA ASN A 303 17.87 -14.66 27.06
C ASN A 303 16.47 -14.42 27.61
N ARG A 304 16.24 -13.30 28.32
CA ARG A 304 14.92 -12.92 28.84
C ARG A 304 13.93 -12.65 27.71
N ALA A 305 14.38 -12.03 26.60
CA ALA A 305 13.56 -11.85 25.41
C ALA A 305 13.12 -13.21 24.82
N ARG A 306 14.03 -14.18 24.70
CA ARG A 306 13.69 -15.53 24.20
C ARG A 306 12.66 -16.23 25.10
N VAL A 307 12.81 -16.13 26.43
CA VAL A 307 11.86 -16.71 27.39
C VAL A 307 10.49 -16.04 27.23
N PHE A 308 10.46 -14.71 27.20
CA PHE A 308 9.21 -13.94 27.05
C PHE A 308 8.48 -14.28 25.75
N PHE A 309 9.15 -14.14 24.60
CA PHE A 309 8.52 -14.42 23.30
C PHE A 309 8.19 -15.92 23.15
N GLY A 310 8.98 -16.82 23.70
CA GLY A 310 8.68 -18.25 23.76
C GLY A 310 7.39 -18.53 24.56
N SER A 311 7.15 -17.81 25.65
CA SER A 311 5.90 -17.95 26.43
C SER A 311 4.68 -17.40 25.68
N LEU A 312 4.84 -16.32 24.91
CA LEU A 312 3.75 -15.77 24.08
C LEU A 312 3.27 -16.76 23.01
N MET A 313 4.14 -17.62 22.47
CA MET A 313 3.74 -18.65 21.52
C MET A 313 2.69 -19.61 22.07
N GLN A 314 2.64 -19.82 23.39
CA GLN A 314 1.65 -20.68 24.03
C GLN A 314 0.23 -20.11 23.94
N LEU A 315 0.08 -18.79 23.72
CA LEU A 315 -1.20 -18.14 23.50
C LEU A 315 -1.75 -18.32 22.08
N SER A 316 -0.90 -18.70 21.13
CA SER A 316 -1.29 -18.88 19.73
C SER A 316 -1.99 -20.21 19.54
N ALA A 317 -3.31 -20.24 19.72
CA ALA A 317 -4.09 -21.47 19.58
C ALA A 317 -4.49 -21.82 18.14
N THR A 318 -4.83 -20.82 17.30
CA THR A 318 -5.32 -21.08 15.92
C THR A 318 -5.24 -19.81 15.06
N GLY A 319 -4.19 -19.67 14.28
CA GLY A 319 -4.08 -18.60 13.27
C GLY A 319 -2.89 -17.66 13.47
N ASP A 320 -2.65 -16.82 12.46
CA ASP A 320 -1.50 -15.91 12.42
C ASP A 320 -1.64 -14.73 13.39
N ARG A 321 -2.88 -14.42 13.82
CA ARG A 321 -3.18 -13.33 14.77
C ARG A 321 -4.10 -13.80 15.89
N THR A 322 -3.73 -13.51 17.12
CA THR A 322 -4.51 -13.89 18.32
C THR A 322 -4.70 -12.67 19.22
N ARG A 323 -5.94 -12.30 19.50
CA ARG A 323 -6.24 -11.19 20.44
C ARG A 323 -5.71 -11.51 21.83
N VAL A 324 -5.09 -10.50 22.45
CA VAL A 324 -4.60 -10.59 23.84
C VAL A 324 -5.23 -9.48 24.66
N THR A 325 -5.36 -9.73 25.97
CA THR A 325 -5.88 -8.81 26.96
C THR A 325 -4.96 -8.81 28.18
N ALA A 326 -5.13 -7.87 29.09
CA ALA A 326 -4.39 -7.88 30.38
C ALA A 326 -4.51 -9.23 31.10
N VAL A 327 -5.68 -9.86 31.06
CA VAL A 327 -5.93 -11.18 31.69
C VAL A 327 -5.15 -12.29 30.98
N THR A 328 -5.15 -12.34 29.65
CA THR A 328 -4.43 -13.37 28.89
C THR A 328 -2.93 -13.22 28.99
N LEU A 329 -2.42 -12.01 29.25
CA LEU A 329 -0.99 -11.72 29.44
C LEU A 329 -0.52 -11.97 30.89
N THR A 330 -1.42 -12.16 31.85
CA THR A 330 -1.07 -12.38 33.28
C THR A 330 -0.03 -13.49 33.49
N PRO A 331 -0.10 -14.67 32.84
CA PRO A 331 0.92 -15.72 33.01
C PRO A 331 2.32 -15.32 32.56
N MET A 332 2.44 -14.32 31.68
CA MET A 332 3.70 -13.83 31.12
C MET A 332 4.28 -12.64 31.89
N ASN A 333 3.56 -12.10 32.88
CA ASN A 333 3.95 -10.89 33.59
C ASN A 333 5.33 -11.00 34.25
N GLU A 334 5.69 -12.15 34.82
CA GLU A 334 7.01 -12.32 35.42
C GLU A 334 8.14 -12.23 34.38
N ALA A 335 8.03 -13.01 33.30
CA ALA A 335 9.01 -13.00 32.22
C ALA A 335 9.18 -11.60 31.58
N MET A 336 8.05 -10.89 31.49
CA MET A 336 8.02 -9.57 30.92
C MET A 336 8.58 -8.51 31.87
N CYS A 337 8.27 -8.55 33.16
CA CYS A 337 8.89 -7.67 34.17
C CYS A 337 10.40 -7.85 34.21
N GLN A 338 10.88 -9.10 34.09
CA GLN A 338 12.29 -9.41 33.99
C GLN A 338 12.93 -8.80 32.75
N LEU A 339 12.28 -8.89 31.56
CA LEU A 339 12.76 -8.29 30.33
C LEU A 339 12.78 -6.75 30.41
N VAL A 340 11.71 -6.14 30.89
CA VAL A 340 11.63 -4.69 31.09
C VAL A 340 12.71 -4.19 32.05
N THR A 341 12.98 -4.94 33.12
CA THR A 341 14.03 -4.62 34.10
C THR A 341 15.41 -4.72 33.46
N SER A 342 15.65 -5.74 32.64
CA SER A 342 16.95 -5.89 31.97
C SER A 342 17.21 -4.83 30.91
N LEU A 343 16.18 -4.39 30.16
CA LEU A 343 16.29 -3.25 29.24
C LEU A 343 16.61 -1.94 29.98
N GLY A 344 16.00 -1.68 31.13
CA GLY A 344 16.33 -0.53 31.95
C GLY A 344 17.73 -0.61 32.60
N ALA A 345 18.25 -1.79 32.91
CA ALA A 345 19.63 -1.97 33.32
C ALA A 345 20.59 -1.71 32.14
N PHE A 346 20.26 -2.22 30.95
CA PHE A 346 21.04 -2.02 29.74
C PHE A 346 21.17 -0.53 29.39
N GLU A 347 20.05 0.22 29.36
CA GLU A 347 20.02 1.66 29.14
C GLU A 347 20.93 2.41 30.14
N ARG A 348 20.77 2.16 31.44
CA ARG A 348 21.55 2.81 32.48
C ARG A 348 23.04 2.52 32.38
N THR A 349 23.41 1.27 32.05
CA THR A 349 24.82 0.91 31.91
C THR A 349 25.47 1.65 30.74
N LEU A 350 24.76 1.78 29.60
CA LEU A 350 25.26 2.58 28.47
C LEU A 350 25.36 4.07 28.81
N ALA A 351 24.39 4.62 29.56
CA ALA A 351 24.39 6.01 29.97
C ALA A 351 25.48 6.37 31.00
N GLN A 352 26.05 5.38 31.69
CA GLN A 352 27.11 5.58 32.69
C GLN A 352 28.53 5.54 32.08
N ILE A 353 28.69 5.15 30.82
CA ILE A 353 29.98 5.10 30.16
C ILE A 353 30.41 6.53 29.84
N GLU A 354 31.52 6.99 30.46
CA GLU A 354 32.11 8.28 30.20
C GLU A 354 32.61 8.35 28.74
N ASN A 355 32.37 9.49 28.06
CA ASN A 355 32.66 9.68 26.63
C ASN A 355 31.96 8.67 25.71
N SER A 356 30.70 8.31 26.02
CA SER A 356 29.90 7.38 25.21
C SER A 356 29.79 7.87 23.76
N SER A 357 30.09 6.97 22.81
CA SER A 357 29.92 7.27 21.39
C SER A 357 28.44 7.50 21.04
N GLU A 358 28.19 8.17 19.91
CA GLU A 358 26.81 8.37 19.38
C GLU A 358 26.09 7.03 19.17
N ASP A 359 26.83 5.98 18.79
CA ASP A 359 26.29 4.62 18.69
C ASP A 359 25.80 4.10 20.04
N MET A 360 26.56 4.30 21.12
CA MET A 360 26.14 3.89 22.48
C MET A 360 24.89 4.63 22.93
N GLN A 361 24.81 5.94 22.69
CA GLN A 361 23.64 6.75 23.01
C GLN A 361 22.42 6.29 22.20
N THR A 362 22.61 5.94 20.93
CA THR A 362 21.55 5.41 20.07
C THR A 362 21.04 4.06 20.58
N LEU A 363 21.92 3.15 21.04
CA LEU A 363 21.53 1.88 21.63
C LEU A 363 20.79 2.07 22.96
N ALA A 364 21.21 3.04 23.79
CA ALA A 364 20.51 3.36 25.05
C ALA A 364 19.09 3.87 24.78
N ARG A 365 18.92 4.79 23.82
CA ARG A 365 17.61 5.30 23.41
C ARG A 365 16.70 4.19 22.86
N ARG A 366 17.23 3.28 22.04
CA ARG A 366 16.47 2.10 21.54
C ARG A 366 16.02 1.18 22.66
N ALA A 367 16.84 0.96 23.67
CA ALA A 367 16.50 0.14 24.82
C ALA A 367 15.38 0.79 25.66
N ALA A 368 15.47 2.10 25.90
CA ALA A 368 14.44 2.88 26.59
C ALA A 368 13.10 2.83 25.83
N GLU A 369 13.12 3.04 24.52
CA GLU A 369 11.92 2.97 23.68
C GLU A 369 11.28 1.59 23.74
N LEU A 370 12.06 0.51 23.58
CA LEU A 370 11.56 -0.87 23.70
C LEU A 370 10.96 -1.14 25.09
N GLN A 371 11.60 -0.62 26.14
CA GLN A 371 11.09 -0.73 27.51
C GLN A 371 9.71 -0.08 27.67
N ASP A 372 9.55 1.13 27.17
CA ASP A 372 8.28 1.87 27.29
C ASP A 372 7.18 1.28 26.42
N GLN A 373 7.50 0.85 25.22
CA GLN A 373 6.57 0.12 24.36
C GLN A 373 6.11 -1.20 24.98
N LEU A 374 7.01 -1.99 25.59
CA LEU A 374 6.66 -3.20 26.33
C LEU A 374 5.75 -2.89 27.52
N LYS A 375 6.05 -1.85 28.31
CA LYS A 375 5.19 -1.42 29.42
C LYS A 375 3.76 -1.07 28.96
N PHE A 376 3.63 -0.38 27.82
CA PHE A 376 2.34 -0.04 27.22
C PHE A 376 1.58 -1.32 26.80
N LEU A 377 2.25 -2.19 26.05
CA LEU A 377 1.66 -3.43 25.55
C LEU A 377 1.22 -4.38 26.69
N LEU A 378 1.94 -4.35 27.83
CA LEU A 378 1.63 -5.11 29.03
C LEU A 378 0.34 -4.70 29.69
N ARG A 379 0.15 -3.40 29.82
CA ARG A 379 -1.04 -2.88 30.48
C ARG A 379 -2.31 -3.32 29.74
N ALA A 380 -2.25 -3.36 28.44
CA ALA A 380 -3.33 -3.80 27.53
C ALA A 380 -4.72 -3.31 27.99
N ASN A 381 -4.80 -2.02 28.42
CA ASN A 381 -5.98 -1.43 29.07
C ASN A 381 -6.49 -0.16 28.41
N ASP A 382 -5.82 0.33 27.35
CA ASP A 382 -6.29 1.49 26.60
C ASP A 382 -7.44 1.04 25.67
N PRO A 383 -8.66 1.62 25.84
CA PRO A 383 -9.84 1.23 25.08
C PRO A 383 -9.78 1.63 23.60
N ASP A 384 -8.90 2.57 23.22
CA ASP A 384 -8.75 3.01 21.84
C ASP A 384 -7.88 2.05 21.02
N TYR A 385 -7.24 1.06 21.68
CA TYR A 385 -6.37 0.10 21.07
C TYR A 385 -6.87 -1.34 21.19
N VAL A 386 -6.63 -2.12 20.16
CA VAL A 386 -6.73 -3.58 20.20
C VAL A 386 -5.34 -4.19 20.30
N TYR A 387 -5.19 -5.13 21.25
CA TYR A 387 -3.91 -5.80 21.52
C TYR A 387 -3.95 -7.22 20.95
N PHE A 388 -2.88 -7.63 20.27
CA PHE A 388 -2.82 -8.96 19.69
C PHE A 388 -1.39 -9.45 19.48
N LEU A 389 -1.25 -10.75 19.45
CA LEU A 389 -0.07 -11.47 19.02
C LEU A 389 -0.17 -11.74 17.52
N GLU A 390 0.88 -11.47 16.76
CA GLU A 390 0.99 -11.80 15.34
C GLU A 390 2.22 -12.66 15.08
N LEU A 391 2.03 -13.80 14.38
CA LEU A 391 3.10 -14.69 13.98
C LEU A 391 3.37 -14.52 12.47
N ARG A 392 4.64 -14.28 12.11
CA ARG A 392 5.08 -14.18 10.70
C ARG A 392 6.35 -15.01 10.51
N GLY A 393 6.18 -16.23 10.01
CA GLY A 393 7.29 -17.19 9.97
C GLY A 393 7.90 -17.39 11.36
N PRO A 394 9.21 -17.19 11.58
CA PRO A 394 9.84 -17.26 12.91
C PRO A 394 9.65 -15.98 13.76
N GLY A 395 9.05 -14.93 13.20
CA GLY A 395 8.83 -13.67 13.89
C GLY A 395 7.60 -13.69 14.79
N ILE A 396 7.77 -13.23 16.02
CA ILE A 396 6.74 -13.09 17.04
C ILE A 396 6.58 -11.62 17.34
N PHE A 397 5.38 -11.07 17.12
CA PHE A 397 5.09 -9.65 17.30
C PHE A 397 3.97 -9.47 18.31
N LEU A 398 4.24 -8.80 19.42
CA LEU A 398 3.21 -8.29 20.31
C LEU A 398 2.83 -6.87 19.86
N ARG A 399 1.56 -6.64 19.57
CA ARG A 399 1.08 -5.40 18.95
C ARG A 399 -0.08 -4.78 19.67
N ALA A 400 -0.16 -3.47 19.58
CA ALA A 400 -1.36 -2.67 19.85
C ALA A 400 -1.64 -1.81 18.61
N SER A 401 -2.84 -1.90 18.07
CA SER A 401 -3.25 -1.09 16.92
C SER A 401 -4.46 -0.24 17.28
N PRO A 402 -4.52 1.04 16.85
CA PRO A 402 -5.69 1.87 17.06
C PRO A 402 -6.90 1.24 16.36
N ILE A 403 -8.04 1.22 17.03
CA ILE A 403 -9.30 0.68 16.51
C ILE A 403 -9.86 1.62 15.45
N ASP A 404 -9.80 2.93 15.74
CA ASP A 404 -10.23 4.01 14.86
C ASP A 404 -9.06 4.97 14.60
N VAL A 405 -8.76 5.20 13.32
CA VAL A 405 -7.70 6.11 12.86
C VAL A 405 -8.26 7.41 12.28
N SER A 406 -9.57 7.59 12.27
CA SER A 406 -10.24 8.72 11.60
C SER A 406 -9.75 10.08 12.11
N ALA A 407 -9.67 10.24 13.43
CA ALA A 407 -9.15 11.47 14.05
C ALA A 407 -7.67 11.70 13.69
N ILE A 408 -6.85 10.65 13.73
CA ILE A 408 -5.43 10.74 13.41
C ILE A 408 -5.24 11.14 11.93
N VAL A 409 -5.96 10.49 11.01
CA VAL A 409 -5.89 10.82 9.58
C VAL A 409 -6.34 12.27 9.34
N ARG A 410 -7.46 12.69 9.92
CA ARG A 410 -7.93 14.07 9.80
C ARG A 410 -6.90 15.07 10.30
N ASP A 411 -6.45 14.93 11.54
CA ASP A 411 -5.70 15.97 12.24
C ASP A 411 -4.23 16.01 11.78
N VAL A 412 -3.64 14.86 11.46
CA VAL A 412 -2.21 14.76 11.16
C VAL A 412 -1.90 14.71 9.68
N LEU A 413 -2.80 14.15 8.86
CA LEU A 413 -2.59 14.03 7.41
C LEU A 413 -3.36 15.06 6.61
N LEU A 414 -4.67 15.28 6.88
CA LEU A 414 -5.51 16.12 6.01
C LEU A 414 -5.46 17.59 6.39
N GLN A 415 -5.64 17.94 7.66
CA GLN A 415 -5.67 19.35 8.11
C GLN A 415 -4.34 20.08 8.01
N ARG A 416 -3.27 19.37 7.72
CA ARG A 416 -1.94 19.93 7.52
C ARG A 416 -1.79 20.68 6.20
N HIS A 417 -2.65 20.40 5.24
CA HIS A 417 -2.60 20.93 3.88
C HIS A 417 -3.73 21.94 3.66
N ASP A 418 -3.47 22.95 2.83
CA ASP A 418 -4.48 23.90 2.40
C ASP A 418 -5.58 23.20 1.58
N GLY A 419 -5.19 22.16 0.84
CA GLY A 419 -6.11 21.29 0.13
C GLY A 419 -5.60 19.85 -0.02
N SER A 420 -6.54 18.89 0.03
CA SER A 420 -6.27 17.47 -0.09
C SER A 420 -7.20 16.80 -1.10
N ILE A 421 -6.64 16.05 -2.02
CA ILE A 421 -7.38 15.27 -3.02
C ILE A 421 -7.22 13.78 -2.70
N LEU A 422 -8.31 13.11 -2.34
CA LEU A 422 -8.38 11.68 -2.09
C LEU A 422 -9.05 11.01 -3.27
N THR A 423 -8.34 10.18 -3.98
CA THR A 423 -8.86 9.52 -5.18
C THR A 423 -8.62 8.02 -5.19
N SER A 424 -9.53 7.30 -5.80
CA SER A 424 -9.39 5.87 -6.10
C SER A 424 -10.38 5.46 -7.21
N ALA A 425 -10.20 4.25 -7.74
CA ALA A 425 -11.19 3.63 -8.60
C ALA A 425 -12.45 3.20 -7.84
N THR A 426 -12.34 3.01 -6.54
CA THR A 426 -13.38 2.47 -5.66
C THR A 426 -13.32 3.18 -4.30
N LEU A 427 -14.24 4.08 -4.04
CA LEU A 427 -14.40 4.80 -2.76
C LEU A 427 -15.85 4.75 -2.25
N THR A 428 -16.82 4.63 -3.17
CA THR A 428 -18.22 4.64 -2.81
C THR A 428 -18.77 3.24 -2.54
N VAL A 429 -19.71 3.19 -1.62
CA VAL A 429 -20.55 2.03 -1.35
C VAL A 429 -22.01 2.46 -1.51
N ASP A 430 -22.81 1.71 -2.26
CA ASP A 430 -24.18 2.09 -2.60
C ASP A 430 -24.28 3.50 -3.24
N GLY A 431 -23.20 3.98 -3.86
CA GLY A 431 -23.10 5.31 -4.49
C GLY A 431 -22.82 6.46 -3.53
N SER A 432 -22.59 6.20 -2.22
CA SER A 432 -22.26 7.20 -1.19
C SER A 432 -20.79 7.11 -0.78
N PHE A 433 -20.19 8.26 -0.44
CA PHE A 433 -18.88 8.38 0.19
C PHE A 433 -18.91 8.25 1.73
N ASP A 434 -20.07 8.06 2.35
CA ASP A 434 -20.23 8.07 3.82
C ASP A 434 -19.29 7.08 4.52
N TYR A 435 -19.11 5.89 3.95
CA TYR A 435 -18.23 4.89 4.53
C TYR A 435 -16.78 5.40 4.60
N ILE A 436 -16.22 5.85 3.49
CA ILE A 436 -14.82 6.29 3.44
C ILE A 436 -14.61 7.61 4.21
N ARG A 437 -15.59 8.51 4.21
CA ARG A 437 -15.57 9.73 5.03
C ARG A 437 -15.44 9.39 6.51
N GLY A 438 -16.30 8.49 7.00
CA GLY A 438 -16.24 8.05 8.39
C GLY A 438 -14.91 7.38 8.75
N ARG A 439 -14.38 6.53 7.85
CA ARG A 439 -13.12 5.80 8.10
C ARG A 439 -11.87 6.69 8.07
N LEU A 440 -11.87 7.76 7.28
CA LEU A 440 -10.74 8.69 7.15
C LEU A 440 -10.94 10.01 7.91
N GLY A 441 -12.05 10.18 8.63
CA GLY A 441 -12.31 11.39 9.40
C GLY A 441 -12.55 12.63 8.54
N VAL A 442 -13.12 12.48 7.35
CA VAL A 442 -13.42 13.59 6.43
C VAL A 442 -14.79 14.16 6.76
N ASP A 443 -14.84 15.29 7.46
CA ASP A 443 -16.09 15.92 7.90
C ASP A 443 -16.80 16.61 6.75
N GLN A 444 -16.06 17.38 5.92
CA GLN A 444 -16.57 18.10 4.76
C GLN A 444 -15.69 17.83 3.54
N ALA A 445 -16.29 17.54 2.41
CA ALA A 445 -15.59 17.33 1.16
C ALA A 445 -16.44 17.74 -0.03
N PHE A 446 -15.79 18.18 -1.09
CA PHE A 446 -16.36 18.12 -2.42
C PHE A 446 -16.34 16.66 -2.89
N GLU A 447 -17.42 16.20 -3.47
CA GLU A 447 -17.57 14.81 -3.88
C GLU A 447 -17.82 14.70 -5.36
N ILE A 448 -17.02 13.90 -6.07
CA ILE A 448 -17.23 13.62 -7.48
C ILE A 448 -17.15 12.11 -7.74
N ARG A 449 -18.15 11.60 -8.44
CA ARG A 449 -18.19 10.20 -8.86
C ARG A 449 -18.24 10.12 -10.37
N LEU A 450 -17.19 9.58 -10.95
CA LEU A 450 -17.02 9.46 -12.40
C LEU A 450 -17.13 7.99 -12.81
N PRO A 451 -18.03 7.64 -13.70
CA PRO A 451 -18.17 6.27 -14.18
C PRO A 451 -16.91 5.82 -14.91
N SER A 452 -16.74 4.53 -15.03
CA SER A 452 -15.71 3.95 -15.90
C SER A 452 -15.97 4.34 -17.36
N GLU A 453 -14.91 4.64 -18.09
CA GLU A 453 -14.93 4.88 -19.55
C GLU A 453 -15.13 3.59 -20.37
N PHE A 454 -15.20 2.45 -19.71
CA PHE A 454 -15.38 1.15 -20.35
C PHE A 454 -16.85 0.76 -20.40
N ASP A 455 -17.29 0.22 -21.54
CA ASP A 455 -18.64 -0.33 -21.70
C ASP A 455 -18.73 -1.77 -21.19
N PHE A 456 -18.86 -1.92 -19.88
CA PHE A 456 -18.99 -3.24 -19.26
C PHE A 456 -20.17 -4.07 -19.79
N ARG A 457 -21.18 -3.45 -20.40
CA ARG A 457 -22.30 -4.18 -21.00
C ARG A 457 -21.87 -4.97 -22.23
N GLN A 458 -20.83 -4.51 -22.91
CA GLN A 458 -20.28 -5.15 -24.10
C GLN A 458 -18.96 -5.87 -23.83
N GLN A 459 -18.18 -5.40 -22.86
CA GLN A 459 -16.83 -5.89 -22.58
C GLN A 459 -16.78 -7.00 -21.53
N ALA A 460 -17.77 -7.10 -20.67
CA ALA A 460 -17.77 -8.09 -19.59
C ALA A 460 -19.11 -8.83 -19.49
N VAL A 461 -19.06 -10.06 -19.00
CA VAL A 461 -20.23 -10.82 -18.54
C VAL A 461 -20.00 -11.27 -17.10
N LEU A 462 -20.99 -11.07 -16.24
CA LEU A 462 -20.95 -11.54 -14.84
C LEU A 462 -21.60 -12.93 -14.77
N TYR A 463 -20.78 -13.94 -14.51
CA TYR A 463 -21.19 -15.31 -14.35
C TYR A 463 -21.44 -15.64 -12.88
N LEU A 464 -22.67 -16.05 -12.55
CA LEU A 464 -23.12 -16.46 -11.22
C LEU A 464 -23.74 -17.87 -11.31
N PRO A 465 -22.98 -18.94 -11.06
CA PRO A 465 -23.48 -20.31 -11.19
C PRO A 465 -24.69 -20.56 -10.29
N ARG A 466 -25.66 -21.34 -10.80
CA ARG A 466 -26.90 -21.60 -10.05
C ARG A 466 -26.73 -22.60 -8.91
N GLN A 467 -25.86 -23.58 -9.08
CA GLN A 467 -25.73 -24.73 -8.17
C GLN A 467 -24.34 -24.67 -7.47
N MET A 468 -24.22 -23.78 -6.52
CA MET A 468 -23.05 -23.74 -5.64
C MET A 468 -23.50 -23.98 -4.19
N PRO A 469 -22.77 -24.80 -3.43
CA PRO A 469 -23.04 -24.97 -2.00
C PRO A 469 -22.67 -23.70 -1.23
N GLU A 470 -23.20 -23.58 -0.01
CA GLU A 470 -22.79 -22.50 0.91
C GLU A 470 -21.27 -22.60 1.21
N PRO A 471 -20.54 -21.47 1.38
CA PRO A 471 -19.10 -21.47 1.61
C PRO A 471 -18.60 -22.22 2.84
N ARG A 472 -19.50 -22.54 3.79
CA ARG A 472 -19.20 -23.35 4.99
C ARG A 472 -19.35 -24.86 4.74
N SER A 473 -19.88 -25.26 3.60
CA SER A 473 -20.04 -26.69 3.25
C SER A 473 -18.68 -27.33 2.94
N GLU A 474 -18.47 -28.55 3.41
CA GLU A 474 -17.29 -29.35 3.07
C GLU A 474 -17.12 -29.56 1.56
N ARG A 475 -18.24 -29.56 0.82
CA ARG A 475 -18.26 -29.68 -0.64
C ARG A 475 -17.92 -28.38 -1.38
N PHE A 476 -17.75 -27.28 -0.68
CA PHE A 476 -17.56 -25.99 -1.35
C PHE A 476 -16.30 -25.98 -2.22
N ALA A 477 -15.15 -26.41 -1.67
CA ALA A 477 -13.90 -26.43 -2.41
C ALA A 477 -13.93 -27.35 -3.65
N SER A 478 -14.58 -28.51 -3.54
CA SER A 478 -14.75 -29.41 -4.70
C SER A 478 -15.65 -28.79 -5.76
N SER A 479 -16.76 -28.19 -5.36
CA SER A 479 -17.64 -27.49 -6.30
C SER A 479 -16.99 -26.31 -6.98
N VAL A 480 -16.10 -25.57 -6.27
CA VAL A 480 -15.28 -24.50 -6.86
C VAL A 480 -14.31 -25.07 -7.89
N ALA A 481 -13.66 -26.21 -7.60
CA ALA A 481 -12.74 -26.86 -8.54
C ALA A 481 -13.47 -27.34 -9.81
N ASP A 482 -14.62 -28.00 -9.65
CA ASP A 482 -15.45 -28.48 -10.78
C ASP A 482 -15.92 -27.31 -11.65
N GLU A 483 -16.39 -26.22 -11.04
CA GLU A 483 -16.85 -25.03 -11.76
C GLU A 483 -15.72 -24.33 -12.49
N LEU A 484 -14.52 -24.25 -11.86
CA LEU A 484 -13.31 -23.73 -12.50
C LEU A 484 -12.92 -24.56 -13.72
N ILE A 485 -12.95 -25.90 -13.66
CA ILE A 485 -12.62 -26.76 -14.82
C ILE A 485 -13.55 -26.42 -15.99
N HIS A 486 -14.85 -26.34 -15.75
CA HIS A 486 -15.82 -26.03 -16.79
C HIS A 486 -15.64 -24.61 -17.36
N LEU A 487 -15.43 -23.62 -16.49
CA LEU A 487 -15.23 -22.22 -16.90
C LEU A 487 -13.92 -22.04 -17.68
N LEU A 488 -12.84 -22.67 -17.23
CA LEU A 488 -11.53 -22.61 -17.89
C LEU A 488 -11.53 -23.30 -19.26
N ALA A 489 -12.34 -24.34 -19.45
CA ALA A 489 -12.55 -24.96 -20.76
C ALA A 489 -13.15 -23.96 -21.76
N VAL A 490 -14.08 -23.11 -21.32
CA VAL A 490 -14.72 -22.06 -22.13
C VAL A 490 -13.77 -20.88 -22.39
N THR A 491 -13.04 -20.42 -21.38
CA THR A 491 -12.12 -19.28 -21.47
C THR A 491 -10.75 -19.63 -22.04
N LYS A 492 -10.44 -20.93 -22.21
CA LYS A 492 -9.15 -21.47 -22.64
C LYS A 492 -8.01 -21.06 -21.69
N GLY A 493 -8.18 -21.23 -20.40
CA GLY A 493 -7.28 -20.70 -19.40
C GLY A 493 -7.36 -19.17 -19.31
N ARG A 494 -6.23 -18.47 -19.30
CA ARG A 494 -6.10 -17.00 -19.23
C ARG A 494 -6.89 -16.40 -18.06
N ALA A 495 -6.74 -17.00 -16.88
CA ALA A 495 -7.60 -16.70 -15.75
C ALA A 495 -6.81 -16.36 -14.47
N PHE A 496 -7.36 -15.42 -13.70
CA PHE A 496 -7.05 -15.25 -12.28
C PHE A 496 -8.16 -15.87 -11.45
N ALA A 497 -7.84 -16.89 -10.66
CA ALA A 497 -8.72 -17.42 -9.64
C ALA A 497 -8.28 -16.88 -8.26
N LEU A 498 -9.09 -15.99 -7.72
CA LEU A 498 -8.81 -15.22 -6.52
C LEU A 498 -9.58 -15.81 -5.33
N PHE A 499 -8.81 -16.28 -4.34
CA PHE A 499 -9.34 -16.95 -3.16
C PHE A 499 -9.31 -16.01 -1.95
N THR A 500 -10.27 -16.15 -1.08
CA THR A 500 -10.34 -15.38 0.16
C THR A 500 -9.50 -16.01 1.30
N SER A 501 -9.00 -17.24 1.10
CA SER A 501 -8.12 -17.90 2.07
C SER A 501 -7.14 -18.87 1.41
N TYR A 502 -5.95 -19.02 2.00
CA TYR A 502 -4.98 -20.04 1.58
C TYR A 502 -5.49 -21.46 1.74
N ALA A 503 -6.33 -21.72 2.74
CA ALA A 503 -6.92 -23.05 2.93
C ALA A 503 -7.78 -23.44 1.73
N ASN A 504 -8.65 -22.56 1.26
CA ASN A 504 -9.47 -22.80 0.07
C ASN A 504 -8.61 -22.92 -1.19
N LEU A 505 -7.61 -22.03 -1.35
CA LEU A 505 -6.70 -22.08 -2.49
C LEU A 505 -6.01 -23.45 -2.58
N ARG A 506 -5.46 -23.94 -1.46
CA ARG A 506 -4.78 -25.27 -1.40
C ARG A 506 -5.75 -26.39 -1.71
N ALA A 507 -6.94 -26.38 -1.10
CA ALA A 507 -7.95 -27.43 -1.31
C ALA A 507 -8.40 -27.51 -2.77
N VAL A 508 -8.59 -26.36 -3.43
CA VAL A 508 -8.95 -26.30 -4.86
C VAL A 508 -7.76 -26.69 -5.74
N ARG A 509 -6.55 -26.22 -5.46
CA ARG A 509 -5.32 -26.61 -6.19
C ARG A 509 -5.15 -28.13 -6.20
N ASP A 510 -5.31 -28.78 -5.03
CA ASP A 510 -5.08 -30.22 -4.89
C ASP A 510 -6.13 -31.04 -5.68
N GLN A 511 -7.33 -30.50 -5.89
CA GLN A 511 -8.36 -31.12 -6.71
C GLN A 511 -8.20 -30.83 -8.22
N LEU A 512 -7.74 -29.63 -8.59
CA LEU A 512 -7.44 -29.31 -9.98
C LEU A 512 -6.29 -30.17 -10.52
N GLY A 513 -5.27 -30.41 -9.71
CA GLY A 513 -4.16 -31.32 -9.92
C GLY A 513 -3.70 -31.45 -11.37
N THR A 514 -3.70 -32.68 -11.88
CA THR A 514 -3.34 -33.02 -13.27
C THR A 514 -4.51 -32.93 -14.26
N THR A 515 -5.69 -32.51 -13.81
CA THR A 515 -6.92 -32.50 -14.62
C THR A 515 -6.97 -31.31 -15.58
N LEU A 516 -6.30 -30.21 -15.27
CA LEU A 516 -6.30 -29.03 -16.11
C LEU A 516 -5.30 -29.15 -17.27
N PRO A 517 -5.74 -28.89 -18.52
CA PRO A 517 -4.84 -28.86 -19.67
C PRO A 517 -4.07 -27.52 -19.81
N TYR A 518 -4.14 -26.65 -18.81
CA TYR A 518 -3.54 -25.32 -18.80
C TYR A 518 -2.43 -25.22 -17.76
N PRO A 519 -1.35 -24.45 -18.02
CA PRO A 519 -0.31 -24.18 -17.04
C PRO A 519 -0.87 -23.52 -15.78
N LEU A 520 -0.62 -24.13 -14.61
CA LEU A 520 -1.15 -23.70 -13.34
C LEU A 520 -0.04 -23.03 -12.53
N LEU A 521 -0.19 -21.73 -12.29
CA LEU A 521 0.67 -20.92 -11.41
C LEU A 521 -0.02 -20.76 -10.07
N VAL A 522 0.72 -20.93 -8.98
CA VAL A 522 0.14 -20.90 -7.63
C VAL A 522 0.90 -19.93 -6.75
N GLN A 523 0.23 -19.03 -6.07
CA GLN A 523 0.86 -18.14 -5.10
C GLN A 523 1.61 -18.94 -4.02
N GLY A 524 2.87 -18.57 -3.80
CA GLY A 524 3.76 -19.25 -2.86
C GLY A 524 4.66 -20.31 -3.48
N SER A 525 4.52 -20.65 -4.78
CA SER A 525 5.46 -21.54 -5.50
C SER A 525 6.69 -20.82 -6.03
N ALA A 526 6.59 -19.50 -6.22
CA ALA A 526 7.69 -18.62 -6.65
C ALA A 526 7.42 -17.18 -6.17
N PRO A 527 8.42 -16.28 -6.23
CA PRO A 527 8.24 -14.86 -5.97
C PRO A 527 7.13 -14.25 -6.83
N ARG A 528 6.43 -13.26 -6.28
CA ARG A 528 5.28 -12.59 -6.95
C ARG A 528 5.62 -12.05 -8.32
N THR A 529 6.78 -11.40 -8.45
CA THR A 529 7.28 -10.84 -9.72
C THR A 529 7.50 -11.92 -10.77
N THR A 530 8.05 -13.06 -10.39
CA THR A 530 8.26 -14.23 -11.25
C THR A 530 6.92 -14.80 -11.73
N LEU A 531 5.97 -15.04 -10.80
CA LEU A 531 4.64 -15.56 -11.15
C LEU A 531 3.90 -14.64 -12.13
N LEU A 532 3.99 -13.32 -11.95
CA LEU A 532 3.37 -12.36 -12.85
C LEU A 532 4.05 -12.30 -14.22
N ARG A 533 5.39 -12.42 -14.26
CA ARG A 533 6.13 -12.51 -15.51
C ARG A 533 5.75 -13.80 -16.26
N GLU A 534 5.73 -14.93 -15.60
CA GLU A 534 5.32 -16.22 -16.17
C GLU A 534 3.87 -16.16 -16.65
N PHE A 535 2.95 -15.58 -15.90
CA PHE A 535 1.56 -15.43 -16.32
C PHE A 535 1.42 -14.60 -17.61
N ARG A 536 2.26 -13.58 -17.80
CA ARG A 536 2.26 -12.76 -19.01
C ARG A 536 2.86 -13.48 -20.22
N THR A 537 3.83 -14.37 -20.00
CA THR A 537 4.61 -15.01 -21.08
C THR A 537 4.09 -16.39 -21.44
N ILE A 538 3.53 -17.13 -20.50
CA ILE A 538 3.03 -18.49 -20.72
C ILE A 538 1.60 -18.43 -21.31
N PRO A 539 1.36 -18.95 -22.51
CA PRO A 539 0.04 -18.94 -23.11
C PRO A 539 -0.99 -19.72 -22.26
N ASN A 540 -2.18 -19.18 -22.14
CA ASN A 540 -3.31 -19.82 -21.46
C ASN A 540 -3.06 -20.17 -19.99
N ALA A 541 -2.12 -19.51 -19.31
CA ALA A 541 -1.83 -19.73 -17.91
C ALA A 541 -3.04 -19.42 -17.01
N VAL A 542 -3.13 -20.14 -15.90
CA VAL A 542 -4.10 -19.93 -14.83
C VAL A 542 -3.33 -19.62 -13.55
N LEU A 543 -3.63 -18.49 -12.91
CA LEU A 543 -3.01 -18.11 -11.64
C LEU A 543 -4.01 -18.25 -10.48
N LEU A 544 -3.66 -19.11 -9.52
CA LEU A 544 -4.36 -19.19 -8.23
C LEU A 544 -3.69 -18.29 -7.20
N ALA A 545 -4.42 -17.32 -6.67
CA ALA A 545 -3.88 -16.36 -5.72
C ALA A 545 -4.90 -15.96 -4.66
N THR A 546 -4.42 -15.38 -3.55
CA THR A 546 -5.28 -14.80 -2.50
C THR A 546 -5.41 -13.28 -2.68
N SER A 547 -6.20 -12.64 -1.82
CA SER A 547 -6.47 -11.20 -1.86
C SER A 547 -5.21 -10.33 -1.82
N SER A 548 -4.13 -10.78 -1.20
CA SER A 548 -2.84 -10.08 -1.21
C SER A 548 -2.24 -9.90 -2.61
N PHE A 549 -2.66 -10.73 -3.56
CA PHE A 549 -2.28 -10.62 -4.96
C PHE A 549 -3.17 -9.66 -5.76
N TRP A 550 -4.36 -9.27 -5.25
CA TRP A 550 -5.29 -8.39 -5.97
C TRP A 550 -4.75 -6.98 -6.13
N GLN A 551 -3.95 -6.52 -5.17
CA GLN A 551 -3.40 -5.17 -5.15
C GLN A 551 -2.17 -5.05 -6.06
N GLY A 552 -2.11 -4.00 -6.88
CA GLY A 552 -0.91 -3.66 -7.66
C GLY A 552 -0.56 -4.61 -8.82
N ILE A 553 -1.48 -5.48 -9.26
CA ILE A 553 -1.29 -6.28 -10.48
C ILE A 553 -1.78 -5.47 -11.67
N ASP A 554 -0.89 -5.28 -12.63
CA ASP A 554 -1.20 -4.76 -13.95
C ASP A 554 -0.96 -5.85 -15.00
N VAL A 555 -2.05 -6.51 -15.41
CA VAL A 555 -2.06 -7.45 -16.53
C VAL A 555 -3.16 -7.00 -17.47
N ALA A 556 -2.76 -6.54 -18.64
CA ALA A 556 -3.67 -6.00 -19.65
C ALA A 556 -3.75 -6.92 -20.86
N GLY A 557 -4.83 -6.78 -21.62
CA GLY A 557 -4.99 -7.38 -22.94
C GLY A 557 -5.38 -8.85 -22.96
N ALA A 558 -5.07 -9.52 -24.07
CA ALA A 558 -5.49 -10.88 -24.36
C ALA A 558 -5.01 -11.96 -23.37
N THR A 559 -4.09 -11.62 -22.47
CA THR A 559 -3.50 -12.55 -21.49
C THR A 559 -4.48 -12.90 -20.35
N LEU A 560 -5.41 -12.00 -20.03
CA LEU A 560 -6.40 -12.18 -18.98
C LEU A 560 -7.81 -12.03 -19.56
N SER A 561 -8.58 -13.12 -19.60
CA SER A 561 -9.96 -13.11 -20.09
C SER A 561 -10.97 -13.58 -19.06
N CYS A 562 -10.51 -13.98 -17.87
CA CYS A 562 -11.40 -14.46 -16.82
C CYS A 562 -10.85 -14.08 -15.43
N VAL A 563 -11.69 -13.48 -14.61
CA VAL A 563 -11.41 -13.28 -13.19
C VAL A 563 -12.47 -14.05 -12.41
N VAL A 564 -12.02 -14.94 -11.56
CA VAL A 564 -12.90 -15.78 -10.72
C VAL A 564 -12.65 -15.44 -9.26
N ILE A 565 -13.71 -15.22 -8.50
CA ILE A 565 -13.67 -15.03 -7.06
C ILE A 565 -14.44 -16.18 -6.40
N ASP A 566 -13.78 -16.91 -5.51
CA ASP A 566 -14.35 -18.09 -4.87
C ASP A 566 -15.56 -17.76 -3.99
N LYS A 567 -15.42 -16.76 -3.12
CA LYS A 567 -16.49 -16.29 -2.23
C LYS A 567 -16.37 -14.80 -1.92
N LEU A 568 -17.47 -14.22 -1.44
CA LEU A 568 -17.49 -12.81 -1.02
C LEU A 568 -16.40 -12.52 0.00
N PRO A 569 -15.55 -11.48 -0.21
CA PRO A 569 -14.34 -11.23 0.57
C PRO A 569 -14.65 -10.54 1.91
N PHE A 570 -15.50 -11.15 2.73
CA PHE A 570 -15.72 -10.69 4.11
C PHE A 570 -14.45 -10.86 4.94
N SER A 571 -14.11 -9.85 5.72
CA SER A 571 -13.03 -9.94 6.69
C SER A 571 -13.34 -10.99 7.75
N SER A 572 -12.31 -11.68 8.23
CA SER A 572 -12.47 -12.70 9.27
C SER A 572 -12.93 -12.05 10.58
N PRO A 573 -14.04 -12.49 11.18
CA PRO A 573 -14.43 -12.03 12.51
C PRO A 573 -13.41 -12.39 13.62
N GLY A 574 -12.53 -13.36 13.33
CA GLY A 574 -11.43 -13.72 14.23
C GLY A 574 -10.20 -12.83 14.11
N ASP A 575 -10.13 -11.93 13.12
CA ASP A 575 -9.07 -10.92 13.07
C ASP A 575 -9.27 -9.89 14.20
N PRO A 576 -8.26 -9.65 15.05
CA PRO A 576 -8.41 -8.79 16.22
C PRO A 576 -8.87 -7.36 15.91
N ILE A 577 -8.38 -6.77 14.83
CA ILE A 577 -8.73 -5.40 14.43
C ILE A 577 -10.18 -5.36 13.94
N THR A 578 -10.55 -6.30 13.08
CA THR A 578 -11.92 -6.44 12.59
C THR A 578 -12.90 -6.65 13.73
N ALA A 579 -12.60 -7.55 14.67
CA ALA A 579 -13.45 -7.82 15.83
C ALA A 579 -13.63 -6.57 16.70
N ALA A 580 -12.54 -5.86 17.02
CA ALA A 580 -12.59 -4.64 17.84
C ALA A 580 -13.43 -3.53 17.18
N ARG A 581 -13.28 -3.32 15.87
CA ARG A 581 -14.08 -2.35 15.10
C ARG A 581 -15.57 -2.70 15.13
N MET A 582 -15.90 -3.99 15.02
CA MET A 582 -17.28 -4.45 15.12
C MET A 582 -17.86 -4.24 16.51
N GLU A 583 -17.11 -4.53 17.57
CA GLU A 583 -17.49 -4.28 18.97
C GLU A 583 -17.80 -2.79 19.23
N VAL A 584 -16.98 -1.87 18.71
CA VAL A 584 -17.22 -0.42 18.85
C VAL A 584 -18.52 0.01 18.17
N ILE A 585 -18.80 -0.54 16.97
CA ILE A 585 -20.05 -0.25 16.26
C ILE A 585 -21.25 -0.79 17.05
N GLU A 586 -21.17 -2.00 17.56
CA GLU A 586 -22.23 -2.61 18.35
C GLU A 586 -22.48 -1.86 19.67
N ALA A 587 -21.41 -1.42 20.34
CA ALA A 587 -21.50 -0.65 21.58
C ALA A 587 -22.23 0.69 21.41
N ARG A 588 -22.16 1.32 20.23
CA ARG A 588 -22.93 2.53 19.91
C ARG A 588 -24.33 2.23 19.36
N GLY A 589 -24.76 0.95 19.35
CA GLY A 589 -26.08 0.52 18.88
C GLY A 589 -26.19 0.37 17.35
N GLY A 590 -25.09 0.40 16.62
CA GLY A 590 -25.04 0.19 15.18
C GLY A 590 -25.06 -1.29 14.80
N ASN A 591 -25.17 -1.58 13.51
CA ASN A 591 -25.06 -2.93 12.95
C ASN A 591 -23.68 -3.14 12.32
N PRO A 592 -22.75 -3.86 12.98
CA PRO A 592 -21.39 -4.06 12.47
C PRO A 592 -21.34 -4.74 11.10
N PHE A 593 -22.29 -5.60 10.80
CA PHE A 593 -22.34 -6.28 9.52
C PHE A 593 -22.67 -5.32 8.38
N ASP A 594 -23.70 -4.49 8.54
CA ASP A 594 -24.16 -3.57 7.49
C ASP A 594 -23.29 -2.31 7.38
N GLU A 595 -22.73 -1.81 8.49
CA GLU A 595 -21.95 -0.57 8.54
C GLU A 595 -20.47 -0.77 8.24
N TYR A 596 -19.93 -1.99 8.46
CA TYR A 596 -18.49 -2.24 8.31
C TYR A 596 -18.19 -3.43 7.37
N GLN A 597 -18.74 -4.63 7.66
CA GLN A 597 -18.38 -5.84 6.94
C GLN A 597 -18.82 -5.80 5.46
N VAL A 598 -20.06 -5.41 5.20
CA VAL A 598 -20.60 -5.36 3.82
C VAL A 598 -19.91 -4.28 2.99
N PRO A 599 -19.75 -3.02 3.46
CA PRO A 599 -19.01 -1.99 2.73
C PRO A 599 -17.58 -2.40 2.39
N LEU A 600 -16.82 -2.89 3.37
CA LEU A 600 -15.45 -3.33 3.16
C LEU A 600 -15.35 -4.47 2.14
N ALA A 601 -16.25 -5.45 2.23
CA ALA A 601 -16.29 -6.57 1.29
C ALA A 601 -16.67 -6.12 -0.14
N ILE A 602 -17.55 -5.13 -0.29
CA ILE A 602 -17.90 -4.53 -1.60
C ILE A 602 -16.66 -3.86 -2.21
N LEU A 603 -15.97 -3.00 -1.47
CA LEU A 603 -14.76 -2.33 -1.96
C LEU A 603 -13.68 -3.33 -2.36
N THR A 604 -13.46 -4.36 -1.53
CA THR A 604 -12.50 -5.43 -1.82
C THR A 604 -12.87 -6.21 -3.08
N LEU A 605 -14.15 -6.53 -3.25
CA LEU A 605 -14.66 -7.23 -4.44
C LEU A 605 -14.43 -6.41 -5.71
N LEU A 606 -14.77 -5.13 -5.68
CA LEU A 606 -14.58 -4.20 -6.81
C LEU A 606 -13.11 -4.11 -7.24
N GLN A 607 -12.17 -4.10 -6.30
CA GLN A 607 -10.73 -4.10 -6.60
C GLN A 607 -10.30 -5.38 -7.35
N GLY A 608 -10.82 -6.53 -6.95
CA GLY A 608 -10.54 -7.81 -7.62
C GLY A 608 -11.09 -7.84 -9.04
N LEU A 609 -12.35 -7.43 -9.22
CA LEU A 609 -13.02 -7.43 -10.51
C LEU A 609 -12.47 -6.36 -11.47
N GLY A 610 -12.02 -5.21 -10.95
CA GLY A 610 -11.43 -4.12 -11.74
C GLY A 610 -10.13 -4.47 -12.46
N ARG A 611 -9.64 -5.70 -12.35
CA ARG A 611 -8.42 -6.19 -13.06
C ARG A 611 -8.71 -6.68 -14.48
N LEU A 612 -9.95 -7.02 -14.79
CA LEU A 612 -10.31 -7.66 -16.06
C LEU A 612 -10.28 -6.69 -17.25
N ILE A 613 -10.83 -5.50 -17.11
CA ILE A 613 -10.97 -4.52 -18.19
C ILE A 613 -10.03 -3.35 -17.94
N ARG A 614 -9.04 -3.16 -18.82
CA ARG A 614 -8.00 -2.13 -18.78
C ARG A 614 -7.98 -1.25 -20.02
N HIS A 615 -8.41 -1.84 -21.15
CA HIS A 615 -8.45 -1.16 -22.45
C HIS A 615 -9.82 -1.35 -23.09
N ARG A 616 -10.15 -0.48 -24.05
CA ARG A 616 -11.40 -0.56 -24.80
C ARG A 616 -11.56 -1.86 -25.61
N GLN A 617 -10.46 -2.56 -25.87
CA GLN A 617 -10.47 -3.84 -26.58
C GLN A 617 -10.53 -5.04 -25.68
N ASP A 618 -10.34 -4.87 -24.37
CA ASP A 618 -10.39 -5.97 -23.43
C ASP A 618 -11.82 -6.51 -23.31
N ARG A 619 -11.89 -7.83 -23.17
CA ARG A 619 -13.16 -8.54 -23.06
C ARG A 619 -13.00 -9.78 -22.20
N GLY A 620 -13.99 -10.05 -21.33
CA GLY A 620 -13.83 -11.22 -20.48
C GLY A 620 -14.99 -11.50 -19.55
N VAL A 621 -14.74 -12.47 -18.67
CA VAL A 621 -15.71 -13.03 -17.74
C VAL A 621 -15.34 -12.65 -16.32
N LEU A 622 -16.29 -12.08 -15.60
CA LEU A 622 -16.25 -11.92 -14.15
C LEU A 622 -17.07 -13.05 -13.53
N ALA A 623 -16.45 -14.00 -12.84
CA ALA A 623 -17.15 -15.10 -12.22
C ALA A 623 -17.12 -14.97 -10.69
N LEU A 624 -18.28 -15.05 -10.05
CA LEU A 624 -18.40 -15.07 -8.61
C LEU A 624 -19.14 -16.33 -8.17
N LEU A 625 -18.41 -17.21 -7.47
CA LEU A 625 -18.89 -18.56 -7.16
C LEU A 625 -19.65 -18.65 -5.82
N ASP A 626 -19.85 -17.55 -5.13
CA ASP A 626 -20.54 -17.47 -3.85
C ASP A 626 -22.06 -17.35 -4.05
N PRO A 627 -22.85 -18.35 -3.64
CA PRO A 627 -24.32 -18.31 -3.80
C PRO A 627 -24.97 -17.19 -2.97
N ARG A 628 -24.31 -16.70 -1.92
CA ARG A 628 -24.84 -15.67 -1.01
C ARG A 628 -25.15 -14.35 -1.69
N ILE A 629 -24.46 -14.04 -2.80
CA ILE A 629 -24.77 -12.83 -3.61
C ILE A 629 -26.21 -12.85 -4.14
N ARG A 630 -26.79 -14.03 -4.38
CA ARG A 630 -28.16 -14.21 -4.88
C ARG A 630 -29.16 -14.56 -3.79
N THR A 631 -28.73 -15.27 -2.74
CA THR A 631 -29.61 -15.89 -1.74
C THR A 631 -29.79 -15.03 -0.48
N LYS A 632 -28.89 -14.08 -0.22
CA LYS A 632 -28.94 -13.24 0.98
C LYS A 632 -29.36 -11.81 0.63
N GLY A 633 -30.08 -11.14 1.54
CA GLY A 633 -30.59 -9.78 1.34
C GLY A 633 -29.53 -8.75 0.99
N TYR A 634 -28.37 -8.85 1.62
CA TYR A 634 -27.22 -7.96 1.36
C TYR A 634 -26.60 -8.15 -0.04
N GLY A 635 -26.87 -9.27 -0.72
CA GLY A 635 -26.36 -9.53 -2.07
C GLY A 635 -26.80 -8.46 -3.09
N ARG A 636 -27.95 -7.82 -2.87
CA ARG A 636 -28.42 -6.71 -3.72
C ARG A 636 -27.46 -5.50 -3.67
N ARG A 637 -26.89 -5.19 -2.51
CA ARG A 637 -25.90 -4.11 -2.34
C ARG A 637 -24.64 -4.40 -3.14
N PHE A 638 -24.16 -5.66 -3.09
CA PHE A 638 -23.03 -6.08 -3.94
C PHE A 638 -23.35 -5.90 -5.42
N LEU A 639 -24.48 -6.43 -5.90
CA LEU A 639 -24.86 -6.33 -7.32
C LEU A 639 -25.06 -4.88 -7.79
N ALA A 640 -25.60 -4.01 -6.95
CA ALA A 640 -25.78 -2.59 -7.26
C ALA A 640 -24.44 -1.82 -7.35
N SER A 641 -23.42 -2.29 -6.64
CA SER A 641 -22.07 -1.68 -6.63
C SER A 641 -21.19 -2.20 -7.77
N LEU A 642 -21.51 -3.35 -8.37
CA LEU A 642 -20.71 -3.93 -9.46
C LEU A 642 -20.85 -3.14 -10.77
N PRO A 643 -19.85 -3.21 -11.66
CA PRO A 643 -19.97 -2.69 -13.02
C PRO A 643 -21.20 -3.26 -13.73
N PRO A 644 -21.87 -2.50 -14.59
CA PRO A 644 -23.15 -2.89 -15.22
C PRO A 644 -22.96 -3.94 -16.32
N ALA A 645 -22.32 -5.08 -16.01
CA ALA A 645 -22.16 -6.21 -16.92
C ALA A 645 -23.45 -7.07 -16.96
N PRO A 646 -23.82 -7.64 -18.11
CA PRO A 646 -24.89 -8.61 -18.19
C PRO A 646 -24.65 -9.80 -17.26
N ILE A 647 -25.67 -10.23 -16.54
CA ILE A 647 -25.59 -11.38 -15.62
C ILE A 647 -26.06 -12.63 -16.34
N THR A 648 -25.28 -13.71 -16.25
CA THR A 648 -25.69 -15.03 -16.71
C THR A 648 -25.44 -16.09 -15.64
N HIS A 649 -26.20 -17.18 -15.77
CA HIS A 649 -26.09 -18.36 -14.92
C HIS A 649 -25.67 -19.63 -15.68
N ASN A 650 -25.44 -19.50 -16.99
CA ASN A 650 -25.16 -20.64 -17.87
C ASN A 650 -23.80 -20.43 -18.56
N LEU A 651 -22.99 -21.47 -18.59
CA LEU A 651 -21.71 -21.48 -19.30
C LEU A 651 -21.86 -21.33 -20.83
N SER A 652 -23.00 -21.79 -21.41
CA SER A 652 -23.29 -21.57 -22.82
C SER A 652 -23.37 -20.11 -23.21
N ASP A 653 -23.92 -19.26 -22.33
CA ASP A 653 -24.02 -17.84 -22.57
C ASP A 653 -22.64 -17.18 -22.49
N VAL A 654 -21.80 -17.65 -21.55
CA VAL A 654 -20.38 -17.24 -21.45
C VAL A 654 -19.63 -17.59 -22.74
N ALA A 655 -19.81 -18.82 -23.25
CA ALA A 655 -19.19 -19.27 -24.50
C ALA A 655 -19.63 -18.39 -25.68
N THR A 656 -20.92 -18.13 -25.80
CA THR A 656 -21.50 -17.27 -26.83
C THR A 656 -20.95 -15.84 -26.72
N PHE A 657 -20.88 -15.30 -25.52
CA PHE A 657 -20.31 -13.99 -25.28
C PHE A 657 -18.86 -13.92 -25.75
N LEU A 658 -18.00 -14.86 -25.40
CA LEU A 658 -16.58 -14.86 -25.82
C LEU A 658 -16.38 -15.12 -27.33
N ALA A 659 -17.27 -15.87 -27.98
CA ALA A 659 -17.20 -16.16 -29.41
C ALA A 659 -17.67 -15.00 -30.29
N THR A 660 -18.51 -14.09 -29.78
CA THR A 660 -19.03 -12.95 -30.55
C THR A 660 -17.94 -11.89 -30.70
N PRO A 661 -17.57 -11.48 -31.92
CA PRO A 661 -16.57 -10.44 -32.13
C PRO A 661 -17.03 -9.09 -31.54
N HIS A 662 -16.08 -8.31 -31.02
CA HIS A 662 -16.37 -6.96 -30.58
C HIS A 662 -16.61 -6.08 -31.80
N ASN A 663 -17.83 -5.57 -31.94
CA ASN A 663 -18.20 -4.72 -33.08
C ASN A 663 -17.62 -3.30 -32.83
N GLN A 664 -16.50 -2.98 -33.44
CA GLN A 664 -15.97 -1.62 -33.49
C GLN A 664 -16.79 -0.81 -34.50
N GLY A 665 -17.77 -0.06 -33.99
CA GLY A 665 -18.39 0.99 -34.79
C GLY A 665 -19.91 0.93 -34.93
N SER A 666 -20.63 1.60 -34.05
CA SER A 666 -21.75 2.45 -34.48
C SER A 666 -21.86 3.58 -33.46
N LYS A 667 -21.46 4.78 -33.91
CA LYS A 667 -21.98 6.03 -33.35
C LYS A 667 -23.47 6.03 -33.68
N ASN A 668 -24.29 5.38 -32.88
CA ASN A 668 -25.74 5.56 -32.95
C ASN A 668 -26.13 6.57 -31.89
N THR A 669 -26.45 7.75 -32.38
CA THR A 669 -27.32 8.79 -31.78
C THR A 669 -28.51 8.09 -31.12
N PRO A 670 -28.88 8.42 -29.88
CA PRO A 670 -30.10 7.89 -29.28
C PRO A 670 -31.30 8.46 -29.99
N GLN A 671 -32.04 7.63 -30.72
CA GLN A 671 -33.41 7.95 -31.09
C GLN A 671 -34.25 7.99 -29.82
N ILE A 672 -34.69 9.19 -29.48
CA ILE A 672 -35.74 9.43 -28.50
C ILE A 672 -37.01 8.79 -29.04
N LEU A 673 -37.40 7.65 -28.50
CA LEU A 673 -38.77 7.14 -28.62
C LEU A 673 -39.63 7.82 -27.57
N LYS A 674 -40.68 8.47 -28.09
CA LYS A 674 -41.75 9.16 -27.36
C LYS A 674 -42.55 8.21 -26.46
#